data_a7eafe5f8b04fe294f39dc411efb4ef6
#
_entry.id   a7eafe5f8b04fe294f39dc411efb4ef6
#
_cell.length_a   1.000
_cell.length_b   1.000
_cell.length_c   1.000
_cell.angle_alpha   90.00
_cell.angle_beta   90.00
_cell.angle_gamma   90.00
#
_symmetry.space_group_name_H-M   'P 1'
#
loop_
_entity.id
_entity.type
_entity.pdbx_description
1 polymer ?
#
loop_
_entity_poly.entity_id
_entity_poly.type
_entity_poly.pdbx_seq_one_letter_code
_entity_poly.pdbx_strand_id
1 'polypeptide(L)'
;MPNIKWFPYTFPNRLNDRPVVEITLHFLPADEIQYPMDIAPIRQCLEQGGILHPNEVFPADPLPNDFTGWYTSLLVQTALLFQSKAGHRVGYYTVCGDPDQSERSALMEHEQCDVGMTAVKLATETISGERKLLAKPFEQFSAFAVDRLLPVDTGSIIAVARRRGIPAIQLERQPYRREQFDHLTGGDCIRRNGLLMLGHGAHQHVLDGLFCLDTSDDFKRLLNDKQGRRDLLQGTGVPVADSGRDDGGAAQRYQYLLVNGQVVAARPVPDGSWAEPGTLDHAVVEHLLQVAHALGFAAVAVTVLTGGEVVDFDLAPRLDQHLESSKNMVLLERAGNLLVDWLFGDVDDTRMPVIAITGTNGKTTTARMVREILACAGDRPGLVCTDGVYLDDKQVSDTDECMIAGHLKVLTSAAVNRAVLESHHTGILRYGFAFDRCEVAICTTVADDHLGLTVRTVEEMAVIKRALLERAMDAAVLNADNEHCLDMVEHLTADKVCLVSTSSVADDLSHQGPEGGTCCCVLESVDDEDWVVIYDTIRVPVVPVASMPATFGGRATFNVSNAMHAIAACYFFGYDVDAIRAGMERFRMDFDNTPGRLNFYDTYPFDVLMDAMKNPAGAAALGRFVEQIKTRGRKYLMVQARGDRDDGFIKAMGTALAGQFDHYICQTHSVYPGEPKDRAPALVKAALLEAGVGEERITLMADLSEAVDTLLRMGSEGDLLVFAPGTGQPKSKVWSQILAFEFEADAGGLERQ
;
A
#
# COMPACT_ATOMS: atom_id res chain seq x y z
N MET A 1 28.28 21.97 -5.52
CA MET A 1 26.85 21.69 -5.56
C MET A 1 26.58 20.39 -4.82
N PRO A 2 25.54 20.30 -3.98
CA PRO A 2 25.20 19.04 -3.38
C PRO A 2 24.73 18.03 -4.44
N ASN A 3 24.99 16.75 -4.20
CA ASN A 3 24.37 15.70 -4.99
C ASN A 3 22.93 15.53 -4.46
N ILE A 4 21.95 15.66 -5.35
CA ILE A 4 20.54 15.67 -4.97
C ILE A 4 19.90 14.38 -5.43
N LYS A 5 19.28 13.65 -4.49
CA LYS A 5 18.40 12.53 -4.75
C LYS A 5 16.98 12.91 -4.33
N TRP A 6 15.98 12.41 -5.03
CA TRP A 6 14.58 12.64 -4.67
C TRP A 6 13.74 11.39 -4.88
N PHE A 7 12.75 11.21 -3.97
CA PHE A 7 11.73 10.17 -4.06
C PHE A 7 10.34 10.78 -3.88
N PRO A 8 9.46 10.66 -4.87
CA PRO A 8 8.10 11.14 -4.77
C PRO A 8 7.20 10.11 -4.07
N TYR A 9 6.36 10.58 -3.15
CA TYR A 9 5.31 9.80 -2.52
C TYR A 9 3.95 10.41 -2.86
N THR A 10 3.14 9.70 -3.61
CA THR A 10 1.78 10.11 -3.99
C THR A 10 0.76 9.77 -2.91
N PHE A 11 1.10 8.79 -2.06
CA PHE A 11 0.28 8.27 -0.97
C PHE A 11 0.88 8.61 0.39
N PRO A 12 0.10 8.41 1.50
CA PRO A 12 0.67 8.40 2.83
C PRO A 12 1.92 7.53 2.90
N ASN A 13 2.95 8.01 3.58
CA ASN A 13 4.27 7.37 3.59
C ASN A 13 4.86 7.39 5.01
N ARG A 14 6.04 6.81 5.18
CA ARG A 14 6.73 6.72 6.47
C ARG A 14 7.05 8.07 7.12
N LEU A 15 6.98 9.15 6.38
CA LEU A 15 7.40 10.49 6.83
C LEU A 15 6.23 11.45 6.98
N ASN A 16 5.15 11.28 6.21
CA ASN A 16 4.03 12.20 6.18
C ASN A 16 2.76 11.57 5.57
N ASP A 17 1.58 12.09 5.94
CA ASP A 17 0.30 11.66 5.39
C ASP A 17 -0.09 12.41 4.10
N ARG A 18 0.68 13.43 3.71
CA ARG A 18 0.50 14.20 2.49
C ARG A 18 1.34 13.62 1.34
N PRO A 19 0.92 13.84 0.08
CA PRO A 19 1.79 13.62 -1.06
C PRO A 19 3.01 14.54 -0.98
N VAL A 20 4.21 13.97 -0.91
CA VAL A 20 5.44 14.73 -0.78
C VAL A 20 6.55 14.19 -1.68
N VAL A 21 7.48 15.06 -2.08
CA VAL A 21 8.80 14.66 -2.60
C VAL A 21 9.77 14.67 -1.42
N GLU A 22 10.37 13.54 -1.13
CA GLU A 22 11.54 13.46 -0.25
C GLU A 22 12.79 13.83 -1.05
N ILE A 23 13.52 14.84 -0.58
CA ILE A 23 14.71 15.37 -1.23
C ILE A 23 15.89 15.14 -0.29
N THR A 24 16.87 14.35 -0.70
CA THR A 24 18.11 14.14 0.06
C THR A 24 19.27 14.82 -0.64
N LEU A 25 19.97 15.67 0.08
CA LEU A 25 21.13 16.44 -0.39
C LEU A 25 22.38 15.94 0.32
N HIS A 26 23.38 15.54 -0.47
CA HIS A 26 24.70 15.19 0.03
C HIS A 26 25.66 16.35 -0.27
N PHE A 27 26.13 17.03 0.76
CA PHE A 27 27.05 18.14 0.68
C PHE A 27 28.51 17.65 0.74
N LEU A 28 29.40 18.38 0.09
CA LEU A 28 30.83 18.22 0.32
C LEU A 28 31.19 18.65 1.75
N PRO A 29 32.33 18.19 2.30
CA PRO A 29 32.80 18.66 3.61
C PRO A 29 32.80 20.19 3.72
N ALA A 30 32.49 20.69 4.91
CA ALA A 30 32.29 22.13 5.15
C ALA A 30 33.49 23.00 4.71
N ASP A 31 34.71 22.46 4.79
CA ASP A 31 35.96 23.14 4.41
C ASP A 31 36.09 23.38 2.89
N GLU A 32 35.28 22.65 2.07
CA GLU A 32 35.28 22.78 0.61
C GLU A 32 34.12 23.68 0.09
N ILE A 33 33.24 24.15 1.00
CA ILE A 33 32.04 24.92 0.64
C ILE A 33 32.37 26.40 0.67
N GLN A 34 32.51 27.03 -0.53
CA GLN A 34 32.79 28.47 -0.68
C GLN A 34 31.60 29.25 -1.25
N TYR A 35 30.36 28.88 -0.98
CA TYR A 35 29.18 29.58 -1.45
C TYR A 35 28.73 30.65 -0.45
N PRO A 36 28.53 31.92 -0.89
CA PRO A 36 27.93 32.91 -0.01
C PRO A 36 26.45 32.56 0.28
N MET A 37 26.08 32.63 1.54
CA MET A 37 24.66 32.52 1.96
C MET A 37 23.95 33.84 1.68
N ASP A 38 23.76 34.16 0.39
CA ASP A 38 23.14 35.39 -0.08
C ASP A 38 21.97 35.08 -1.03
N ILE A 39 20.80 35.52 -0.69
CA ILE A 39 19.57 35.35 -1.48
C ILE A 39 19.37 36.44 -2.54
N ALA A 40 20.11 37.54 -2.48
CA ALA A 40 19.87 38.67 -3.36
C ALA A 40 19.99 38.32 -4.86
N PRO A 41 20.99 37.52 -5.33
CA PRO A 41 21.08 37.11 -6.72
C PRO A 41 19.88 36.25 -7.16
N ILE A 42 19.42 35.37 -6.26
CA ILE A 42 18.29 34.45 -6.51
C ILE A 42 17.00 35.26 -6.59
N ARG A 43 16.76 36.16 -5.63
CA ARG A 43 15.62 37.05 -5.62
C ARG A 43 15.57 37.91 -6.89
N GLN A 44 16.70 38.50 -7.29
CA GLN A 44 16.81 39.27 -8.52
C GLN A 44 16.45 38.41 -9.76
N CYS A 45 16.92 37.16 -9.83
CA CYS A 45 16.61 36.24 -10.92
C CYS A 45 15.09 35.94 -10.98
N LEU A 46 14.43 35.72 -9.84
CA LEU A 46 12.99 35.49 -9.73
C LEU A 46 12.16 36.73 -10.13
N GLU A 47 12.59 37.92 -9.72
CA GLU A 47 11.94 39.20 -10.09
C GLU A 47 12.09 39.50 -11.59
N GLN A 48 13.29 39.33 -12.14
CA GLN A 48 13.54 39.49 -13.58
C GLN A 48 12.81 38.46 -14.44
N GLY A 49 12.58 37.27 -13.88
CA GLY A 49 11.78 36.21 -14.50
C GLY A 49 10.27 36.46 -14.44
N GLY A 50 9.81 37.49 -13.75
CA GLY A 50 8.38 37.80 -13.57
C GLY A 50 7.66 36.83 -12.63
N ILE A 51 8.41 36.05 -11.83
CA ILE A 51 7.88 35.04 -10.91
C ILE A 51 7.56 35.64 -9.54
N LEU A 52 8.43 36.56 -9.09
CA LEU A 52 8.30 37.25 -7.81
C LEU A 52 8.02 38.73 -8.05
N HIS A 53 7.02 39.27 -7.33
CA HIS A 53 6.77 40.71 -7.32
C HIS A 53 7.77 41.40 -6.37
N PRO A 54 8.28 42.61 -6.65
CA PRO A 54 9.27 43.30 -5.80
C PRO A 54 8.84 43.46 -4.33
N ASN A 55 7.55 43.55 -4.06
CA ASN A 55 6.99 43.69 -2.70
C ASN A 55 6.59 42.36 -2.07
N GLU A 56 6.80 41.23 -2.74
CA GLU A 56 6.44 39.90 -2.24
C GLU A 56 7.52 39.39 -1.28
N VAL A 57 7.10 38.78 -0.17
CA VAL A 57 8.04 38.20 0.80
C VAL A 57 8.58 36.89 0.24
N PHE A 58 9.89 36.79 0.11
CA PHE A 58 10.58 35.57 -0.26
C PHE A 58 12.02 35.58 0.29
N PRO A 59 12.48 34.52 0.91
CA PRO A 59 11.74 33.29 1.26
C PRO A 59 10.59 33.57 2.24
N ALA A 60 9.53 32.74 2.21
CA ALA A 60 8.35 32.91 3.07
C ALA A 60 8.70 32.65 4.54
N ASP A 61 9.53 31.63 4.80
CA ASP A 61 10.02 31.28 6.13
C ASP A 61 11.49 31.69 6.30
N PRO A 62 11.95 31.99 7.53
CA PRO A 62 13.34 32.29 7.83
C PRO A 62 14.27 31.15 7.44
N LEU A 63 15.41 31.48 6.84
CA LEU A 63 16.42 30.50 6.49
C LEU A 63 17.36 30.22 7.66
N PRO A 64 17.76 28.94 7.87
CA PRO A 64 18.77 28.56 8.87
C PRO A 64 20.10 29.26 8.70
N ASN A 65 20.88 29.39 9.79
CA ASN A 65 22.18 30.04 9.78
C ASN A 65 23.32 29.12 9.32
N ASP A 66 23.10 27.80 9.30
CA ASP A 66 24.04 26.83 8.74
C ASP A 66 23.84 26.69 7.22
N PHE A 67 24.93 26.46 6.49
CA PHE A 67 24.87 26.43 5.01
C PHE A 67 23.98 25.29 4.48
N THR A 68 24.06 24.11 5.08
CA THR A 68 23.31 22.94 4.60
C THR A 68 21.82 23.12 4.81
N GLY A 69 21.39 23.61 5.97
CA GLY A 69 20.02 23.96 6.27
C GLY A 69 19.52 25.15 5.44
N TRP A 70 20.35 26.18 5.28
CA TRP A 70 20.06 27.34 4.45
C TRP A 70 19.77 26.96 2.99
N TYR A 71 20.67 26.16 2.37
CA TYR A 71 20.52 25.71 0.99
C TYR A 71 19.28 24.84 0.81
N THR A 72 19.08 23.89 1.72
CA THR A 72 17.94 22.95 1.68
C THR A 72 16.61 23.70 1.82
N SER A 73 16.52 24.62 2.79
CA SER A 73 15.30 25.42 3.01
C SER A 73 15.00 26.33 1.82
N LEU A 74 16.02 26.96 1.26
CA LEU A 74 15.87 27.82 0.07
C LEU A 74 15.42 27.02 -1.15
N LEU A 75 15.98 25.83 -1.34
CA LEU A 75 15.62 24.93 -2.44
C LEU A 75 14.12 24.56 -2.40
N VAL A 76 13.64 24.08 -1.26
CA VAL A 76 12.25 23.65 -1.13
C VAL A 76 11.28 24.83 -1.22
N GLN A 77 11.59 25.98 -0.63
CA GLN A 77 10.76 27.18 -0.73
C GLN A 77 10.70 27.73 -2.18
N THR A 78 11.82 27.66 -2.92
CA THR A 78 11.85 28.04 -4.33
C THR A 78 11.00 27.09 -5.18
N ALA A 79 11.11 25.78 -4.95
CA ALA A 79 10.33 24.78 -5.68
C ALA A 79 8.81 24.88 -5.36
N LEU A 80 8.45 25.16 -4.12
CA LEU A 80 7.05 25.44 -3.73
C LEU A 80 6.55 26.72 -4.41
N LEU A 81 7.35 27.79 -4.44
CA LEU A 81 7.00 29.03 -5.14
C LEU A 81 6.69 28.76 -6.61
N PHE A 82 7.52 27.96 -7.31
CA PHE A 82 7.26 27.63 -8.71
C PHE A 82 5.95 26.88 -8.90
N GLN A 83 5.66 25.88 -8.08
CA GLN A 83 4.39 25.14 -8.12
C GLN A 83 3.19 26.06 -7.84
N SER A 84 3.27 26.90 -6.80
CA SER A 84 2.21 27.81 -6.42
C SER A 84 1.95 28.86 -7.50
N LYS A 85 2.98 29.46 -8.10
CA LYS A 85 2.85 30.40 -9.22
C LYS A 85 2.29 29.77 -10.49
N ALA A 86 2.44 28.46 -10.66
CA ALA A 86 1.80 27.67 -11.72
C ALA A 86 0.37 27.24 -11.39
N GLY A 87 -0.16 27.61 -10.21
CA GLY A 87 -1.56 27.37 -9.80
C GLY A 87 -1.77 26.13 -8.92
N HIS A 88 -0.71 25.37 -8.58
CA HIS A 88 -0.82 24.21 -7.67
C HIS A 88 -0.99 24.67 -6.21
N ARG A 89 -1.81 23.92 -5.47
CA ARG A 89 -2.15 24.23 -4.07
C ARG A 89 -1.21 23.48 -3.13
N VAL A 90 -0.03 23.97 -2.98
CA VAL A 90 1.03 23.42 -2.15
C VAL A 90 1.57 24.48 -1.19
N GLY A 91 1.96 24.08 0.00
CA GLY A 91 2.48 25.02 1.00
C GLY A 91 3.27 24.36 2.11
N TYR A 92 3.23 23.02 2.20
CA TYR A 92 3.91 22.31 3.27
C TYR A 92 5.32 21.87 2.84
N TYR A 93 6.28 22.10 3.74
CA TYR A 93 7.59 21.48 3.70
C TYR A 93 8.14 21.30 5.12
N THR A 94 9.12 20.42 5.26
CA THR A 94 9.94 20.31 6.46
C THR A 94 11.35 19.93 6.08
N VAL A 95 12.33 20.39 6.86
CA VAL A 95 13.76 20.04 6.68
C VAL A 95 14.19 19.21 7.89
N CYS A 96 14.81 18.07 7.61
CA CYS A 96 15.26 17.09 8.60
C CYS A 96 16.79 16.91 8.53
N GLY A 97 17.38 16.44 9.61
CA GLY A 97 18.81 16.12 9.74
C GLY A 97 19.56 17.09 10.64
N ASP A 98 20.72 16.65 11.11
CA ASP A 98 21.58 17.38 12.02
C ASP A 98 22.37 18.46 11.25
N PRO A 99 22.49 19.71 11.77
CA PRO A 99 23.30 20.79 11.17
C PRO A 99 24.75 20.39 10.86
N ASP A 100 25.32 19.50 11.62
CA ASP A 100 26.73 19.10 11.52
C ASP A 100 26.97 17.92 10.54
N GLN A 101 25.90 17.38 9.93
CA GLN A 101 26.03 16.27 8.99
C GLN A 101 26.16 16.77 7.54
N SER A 102 26.91 16.02 6.72
CA SER A 102 27.05 16.25 5.28
C SER A 102 25.82 15.87 4.47
N GLU A 103 24.79 15.29 5.10
CA GLU A 103 23.53 14.89 4.50
C GLU A 103 22.37 15.64 5.15
N ARG A 104 21.48 16.20 4.31
CA ARG A 104 20.25 16.85 4.72
C ARG A 104 19.09 16.28 3.93
N SER A 105 17.96 16.10 4.57
CA SER A 105 16.73 15.71 3.91
C SER A 105 15.64 16.78 4.08
N ALA A 106 14.77 16.87 3.09
CA ALA A 106 13.58 17.71 3.16
C ALA A 106 12.38 16.98 2.57
N LEU A 107 11.20 17.27 3.10
CA LEU A 107 9.92 16.86 2.54
C LEU A 107 9.25 18.08 1.95
N MET A 108 8.80 18.00 0.70
CA MET A 108 8.11 19.08 0.01
C MET A 108 6.79 18.58 -0.58
N GLU A 109 5.71 19.24 -0.25
CA GLU A 109 4.37 18.93 -0.75
C GLU A 109 4.28 19.09 -2.28
N HIS A 110 3.48 18.21 -2.90
CA HIS A 110 3.10 18.33 -4.31
C HIS A 110 1.65 17.89 -4.53
N GLU A 111 0.95 18.48 -5.49
CA GLU A 111 -0.32 17.94 -6.00
C GLU A 111 -0.08 16.87 -7.05
N GLN A 112 1.01 17.03 -7.83
CA GLN A 112 1.42 16.14 -8.89
C GLN A 112 2.90 15.85 -8.77
N CYS A 113 3.25 14.58 -8.71
CA CYS A 113 4.60 14.10 -8.50
C CYS A 113 5.60 14.64 -9.52
N ASP A 114 5.27 14.57 -10.82
CA ASP A 114 6.12 15.02 -11.92
C ASP A 114 6.31 16.55 -11.93
N VAL A 115 5.29 17.30 -11.51
CA VAL A 115 5.38 18.75 -11.32
C VAL A 115 6.29 19.08 -10.14
N GLY A 116 6.12 18.40 -9.01
CA GLY A 116 6.98 18.58 -7.84
C GLY A 116 8.45 18.30 -8.13
N MET A 117 8.75 17.18 -8.80
CA MET A 117 10.13 16.84 -9.20
C MET A 117 10.72 17.85 -10.19
N THR A 118 9.93 18.31 -11.18
CA THR A 118 10.39 19.29 -12.16
C THR A 118 10.63 20.66 -11.50
N ALA A 119 9.80 21.03 -10.51
CA ALA A 119 10.01 22.24 -9.72
C ALA A 119 11.31 22.19 -8.92
N VAL A 120 11.65 21.07 -8.29
CA VAL A 120 12.94 20.86 -7.58
C VAL A 120 14.11 21.02 -8.54
N LYS A 121 14.03 20.41 -9.73
CA LYS A 121 15.09 20.54 -10.74
C LYS A 121 15.28 22.00 -11.16
N LEU A 122 14.20 22.70 -11.49
CA LEU A 122 14.27 24.11 -11.88
C LEU A 122 14.78 25.01 -10.73
N ALA A 123 14.39 24.74 -9.49
CA ALA A 123 14.86 25.45 -8.31
C ALA A 123 16.37 25.24 -8.11
N THR A 124 16.86 24.00 -8.26
CA THR A 124 18.30 23.68 -8.20
C THR A 124 19.09 24.49 -9.23
N GLU A 125 18.67 24.49 -10.49
CA GLU A 125 19.32 25.24 -11.56
C GLU A 125 19.28 26.77 -11.35
N THR A 126 18.27 27.27 -10.66
CA THR A 126 18.12 28.68 -10.31
C THR A 126 19.08 29.08 -9.19
N ILE A 127 19.15 28.29 -8.12
CA ILE A 127 20.00 28.56 -6.96
C ILE A 127 21.48 28.39 -7.33
N SER A 128 21.80 27.44 -8.19
CA SER A 128 23.18 27.22 -8.67
C SER A 128 23.73 28.33 -9.56
N GLY A 129 22.90 29.24 -10.05
CA GLY A 129 23.28 30.26 -10.99
C GLY A 129 23.59 29.73 -12.40
N GLU A 130 23.31 28.47 -12.68
CA GLU A 130 23.46 27.88 -14.03
C GLU A 130 22.49 28.53 -15.01
N ARG A 131 21.37 29.09 -14.52
CA ARG A 131 20.42 29.83 -15.34
C ARG A 131 20.41 31.31 -15.00
N LYS A 132 20.90 32.10 -15.95
CA LYS A 132 20.89 33.57 -15.83
C LYS A 132 19.56 34.22 -16.25
N LEU A 133 18.71 33.51 -17.02
CA LEU A 133 17.41 33.98 -17.51
C LEU A 133 16.35 32.91 -17.20
N LEU A 134 15.48 33.20 -16.26
CA LEU A 134 14.49 32.25 -15.75
C LEU A 134 13.12 32.35 -16.45
N ALA A 135 12.80 33.49 -17.11
CA ALA A 135 11.47 33.73 -17.69
C ALA A 135 10.98 32.60 -18.62
N LYS A 136 11.77 32.23 -19.64
CA LYS A 136 11.39 31.18 -20.59
C LYS A 136 11.35 29.77 -19.97
N PRO A 137 12.34 29.32 -19.16
CA PRO A 137 12.24 28.07 -18.43
C PRO A 137 11.05 27.98 -17.50
N PHE A 138 10.71 29.06 -16.79
CA PHE A 138 9.52 29.10 -15.94
C PHE A 138 8.23 29.07 -16.76
N GLU A 139 8.16 29.77 -17.89
CA GLU A 139 7.01 29.69 -18.81
C GLU A 139 6.79 28.25 -19.29
N GLN A 140 7.84 27.54 -19.66
CA GLN A 140 7.77 26.11 -20.05
C GLN A 140 7.35 25.23 -18.88
N PHE A 141 7.89 25.45 -17.69
CA PHE A 141 7.45 24.78 -16.48
C PHE A 141 5.99 25.07 -16.15
N SER A 142 5.58 26.33 -16.21
CA SER A 142 4.20 26.74 -15.93
C SER A 142 3.23 26.12 -16.91
N ALA A 143 3.51 26.09 -18.21
CA ALA A 143 2.69 25.43 -19.20
C ALA A 143 2.57 23.91 -18.93
N PHE A 144 3.67 23.26 -18.58
CA PHE A 144 3.69 21.84 -18.18
C PHE A 144 2.89 21.59 -16.91
N ALA A 145 3.01 22.46 -15.91
CA ALA A 145 2.32 22.33 -14.62
C ALA A 145 0.82 22.63 -14.74
N VAL A 146 0.43 23.67 -15.50
CA VAL A 146 -0.98 24.02 -15.75
C VAL A 146 -1.74 22.90 -16.44
N ASP A 147 -1.12 22.20 -17.39
CA ASP A 147 -1.73 21.03 -18.06
C ASP A 147 -2.02 19.88 -17.07
N ARG A 148 -1.42 19.94 -15.88
CA ARG A 148 -1.52 18.93 -14.82
C ARG A 148 -2.28 19.40 -13.59
N LEU A 149 -2.88 20.57 -13.61
CA LEU A 149 -3.73 21.03 -12.53
C LEU A 149 -4.92 20.08 -12.35
N LEU A 150 -5.25 19.81 -11.11
CA LEU A 150 -6.53 19.16 -10.81
C LEU A 150 -7.67 20.11 -11.15
N PRO A 151 -8.77 19.61 -11.74
CA PRO A 151 -10.00 20.38 -11.82
C PRO A 151 -10.37 20.95 -10.44
N VAL A 152 -10.83 22.19 -10.41
CA VAL A 152 -11.04 22.92 -9.15
C VAL A 152 -12.10 22.25 -8.28
N ASP A 153 -13.15 21.72 -8.90
CA ASP A 153 -14.19 20.92 -8.24
C ASP A 153 -13.61 19.62 -7.63
N THR A 154 -12.81 18.86 -8.39
CA THR A 154 -12.14 17.65 -7.91
C THR A 154 -11.23 17.95 -6.71
N GLY A 155 -10.42 19.01 -6.80
CA GLY A 155 -9.55 19.42 -5.69
C GLY A 155 -10.34 19.80 -4.43
N SER A 156 -11.49 20.45 -4.57
CA SER A 156 -12.38 20.79 -3.45
C SER A 156 -13.01 19.56 -2.82
N ILE A 157 -13.48 18.61 -3.63
CA ILE A 157 -14.03 17.34 -3.14
C ILE A 157 -12.99 16.55 -2.36
N ILE A 158 -11.74 16.45 -2.85
CA ILE A 158 -10.63 15.81 -2.12
C ILE A 158 -10.41 16.48 -0.76
N ALA A 159 -10.41 17.81 -0.71
CA ALA A 159 -10.20 18.54 0.54
C ALA A 159 -11.34 18.29 1.55
N VAL A 160 -12.59 18.22 1.10
CA VAL A 160 -13.74 17.86 1.94
C VAL A 160 -13.63 16.42 2.43
N ALA A 161 -13.36 15.47 1.54
CA ALA A 161 -13.24 14.07 1.88
C ALA A 161 -12.15 13.84 2.94
N ARG A 162 -10.97 14.44 2.76
CA ARG A 162 -9.86 14.34 3.73
C ARG A 162 -10.23 14.90 5.12
N ARG A 163 -10.92 16.05 5.18
CA ARG A 163 -11.36 16.61 6.47
C ARG A 163 -12.34 15.69 7.20
N ARG A 164 -13.13 14.92 6.45
CA ARG A 164 -14.09 13.96 7.00
C ARG A 164 -13.52 12.56 7.20
N GLY A 165 -12.22 12.35 6.96
CA GLY A 165 -11.58 11.05 7.08
C GLY A 165 -11.99 10.04 6.00
N ILE A 166 -12.58 10.49 4.89
CA ILE A 166 -13.00 9.64 3.78
C ILE A 166 -11.81 9.38 2.85
N PRO A 167 -11.50 8.13 2.51
CA PRO A 167 -10.47 7.82 1.53
C PRO A 167 -10.74 8.48 0.19
N ALA A 168 -9.72 9.13 -0.38
CA ALA A 168 -9.81 9.83 -1.67
C ALA A 168 -8.61 9.44 -2.56
N ILE A 169 -8.85 8.66 -3.60
CA ILE A 169 -7.84 8.10 -4.50
C ILE A 169 -8.04 8.66 -5.91
N GLN A 170 -7.02 9.33 -6.44
CA GLN A 170 -7.01 9.79 -7.83
C GLN A 170 -6.67 8.60 -8.74
N LEU A 171 -7.59 8.20 -9.64
CA LEU A 171 -7.45 6.98 -10.42
C LEU A 171 -6.51 7.10 -11.63
N GLU A 172 -6.38 8.29 -12.22
CA GLU A 172 -5.69 8.46 -13.50
C GLU A 172 -4.17 8.62 -13.42
N ARG A 173 -3.63 8.97 -12.25
CA ARG A 173 -2.22 9.36 -12.09
C ARG A 173 -1.41 8.44 -11.19
N GLN A 174 -1.88 7.20 -11.05
CA GLN A 174 -1.10 6.20 -10.35
C GLN A 174 0.14 5.84 -11.16
N PRO A 175 1.32 5.67 -10.53
CA PRO A 175 2.53 5.20 -11.21
C PRO A 175 2.35 3.77 -11.77
N TYR A 176 1.22 3.16 -11.49
CA TYR A 176 0.82 1.82 -11.92
C TYR A 176 -0.20 1.93 -13.04
N ARG A 177 0.07 1.26 -14.12
CA ARG A 177 -0.54 1.24 -15.43
C ARG A 177 -2.06 1.52 -15.44
N ARG A 178 -2.44 2.42 -16.33
CA ARG A 178 -3.78 2.83 -16.76
C ARG A 178 -4.77 1.67 -16.96
N GLU A 179 -4.29 0.52 -17.38
CA GLU A 179 -5.05 -0.70 -17.68
C GLU A 179 -5.85 -1.27 -16.50
N GLN A 180 -5.47 -0.94 -15.25
CA GLN A 180 -6.13 -1.47 -14.05
C GLN A 180 -7.50 -0.84 -13.77
N PHE A 181 -7.76 0.36 -14.29
CA PHE A 181 -8.99 1.13 -14.04
C PHE A 181 -9.83 1.37 -15.31
N ASP A 182 -9.39 0.89 -16.48
CA ASP A 182 -10.12 1.10 -17.73
C ASP A 182 -11.54 0.50 -17.70
N HIS A 183 -11.77 -0.54 -16.88
CA HIS A 183 -13.11 -1.12 -16.71
C HIS A 183 -14.09 -0.21 -15.96
N LEU A 184 -13.59 0.76 -15.16
CA LEU A 184 -14.41 1.71 -14.41
C LEU A 184 -14.76 2.94 -15.25
N THR A 185 -14.02 3.20 -16.33
CA THR A 185 -14.08 4.47 -17.06
C THR A 185 -14.90 4.47 -18.34
N GLY A 186 -15.31 3.36 -18.86
CA GLY A 186 -16.27 3.08 -19.94
C GLY A 186 -16.61 4.19 -20.95
N GLY A 187 -15.63 4.83 -21.60
CA GLY A 187 -15.89 5.65 -22.79
C GLY A 187 -15.42 7.12 -22.79
N ASP A 188 -15.56 7.78 -23.93
CA ASP A 188 -14.96 9.07 -24.31
C ASP A 188 -15.45 10.33 -23.55
N CYS A 189 -16.34 10.20 -22.57
CA CYS A 189 -16.95 11.34 -21.86
C CYS A 189 -16.16 11.84 -20.65
N ILE A 190 -15.05 11.19 -20.29
CA ILE A 190 -14.36 11.38 -19.00
C ILE A 190 -13.16 12.30 -19.16
N ARG A 191 -13.05 13.29 -18.28
CA ARG A 191 -11.87 14.16 -18.19
C ARG A 191 -10.64 13.36 -17.75
N ARG A 192 -9.58 13.39 -18.53
CA ARG A 192 -8.35 12.62 -18.26
C ARG A 192 -7.64 12.96 -16.94
N ASN A 193 -8.00 14.07 -16.27
CA ASN A 193 -7.29 14.59 -15.09
C ASN A 193 -8.17 14.72 -13.83
N GLY A 194 -9.37 14.17 -13.81
CA GLY A 194 -10.34 14.42 -12.76
C GLY A 194 -10.99 13.21 -12.11
N LEU A 195 -10.63 11.99 -12.52
CA LEU A 195 -11.21 10.79 -11.94
C LEU A 195 -10.77 10.59 -10.50
N LEU A 196 -11.75 10.56 -9.63
CA LEU A 196 -11.59 10.43 -8.20
C LEU A 196 -12.43 9.28 -7.69
N MET A 197 -11.84 8.39 -6.90
CA MET A 197 -12.59 7.42 -6.10
C MET A 197 -12.64 7.90 -4.66
N LEU A 198 -13.84 7.96 -4.09
CA LEU A 198 -14.09 8.19 -2.68
C LEU A 198 -14.55 6.91 -2.02
N GLY A 199 -14.07 6.64 -0.79
CA GLY A 199 -14.39 5.42 -0.07
C GLY A 199 -13.61 4.19 -0.55
N HIS A 200 -13.82 3.05 0.09
CA HIS A 200 -13.19 1.77 -0.21
C HIS A 200 -14.23 0.66 -0.47
N GLY A 201 -13.84 -0.33 -1.25
CA GLY A 201 -14.58 -1.58 -1.39
C GLY A 201 -16.03 -1.39 -1.87
N ALA A 202 -16.98 -1.96 -1.14
CA ALA A 202 -18.42 -1.83 -1.44
C ALA A 202 -18.97 -0.41 -1.24
N HIS A 203 -18.27 0.43 -0.50
CA HIS A 203 -18.65 1.81 -0.16
C HIS A 203 -17.97 2.85 -1.06
N GLN A 204 -17.32 2.42 -2.14
CA GLN A 204 -16.64 3.30 -3.05
C GLN A 204 -17.59 3.98 -4.03
N HIS A 205 -17.28 5.21 -4.39
CA HIS A 205 -17.93 5.97 -5.45
C HIS A 205 -16.87 6.56 -6.38
N VAL A 206 -17.08 6.39 -7.69
CA VAL A 206 -16.18 6.96 -8.71
C VAL A 206 -16.80 8.22 -9.29
N LEU A 207 -16.03 9.30 -9.26
CA LEU A 207 -16.48 10.64 -9.67
C LEU A 207 -15.64 11.19 -10.83
N ASP A 208 -16.29 11.93 -11.74
CA ASP A 208 -15.67 12.90 -12.65
C ASP A 208 -16.20 14.29 -12.31
N GLY A 209 -15.47 15.04 -11.50
CA GLY A 209 -15.97 16.25 -10.87
C GLY A 209 -17.16 15.96 -9.96
N LEU A 210 -18.29 16.62 -10.20
CA LEU A 210 -19.55 16.39 -9.46
C LEU A 210 -20.37 15.21 -9.99
N PHE A 211 -19.98 14.60 -11.08
CA PHE A 211 -20.71 13.48 -11.67
C PHE A 211 -20.28 12.14 -11.07
N CYS A 212 -21.24 11.38 -10.53
CA CYS A 212 -21.01 10.03 -10.02
C CYS A 212 -21.15 9.01 -11.14
N LEU A 213 -20.08 8.24 -11.40
CA LEU A 213 -20.04 7.22 -12.45
C LEU A 213 -20.79 5.92 -12.12
N ASP A 214 -21.20 5.74 -10.88
CA ASP A 214 -21.97 4.58 -10.41
C ASP A 214 -23.41 4.58 -10.91
N THR A 215 -23.81 5.65 -11.62
CA THR A 215 -25.13 5.75 -12.28
C THR A 215 -25.30 4.73 -13.37
N SER A 216 -26.57 4.30 -13.58
CA SER A 216 -26.90 3.31 -14.61
C SER A 216 -26.50 3.77 -16.02
N ASP A 217 -26.19 2.81 -16.91
CA ASP A 217 -25.79 3.10 -18.30
C ASP A 217 -26.90 3.81 -19.10
N ASP A 218 -28.16 3.61 -18.74
CA ASP A 218 -29.28 4.31 -19.38
C ASP A 218 -29.22 5.81 -19.10
N PHE A 219 -28.86 6.22 -17.89
CA PHE A 219 -28.66 7.63 -17.57
C PHE A 219 -27.40 8.21 -18.19
N LYS A 220 -26.31 7.42 -18.29
CA LYS A 220 -25.09 7.89 -19.00
C LYS A 220 -25.38 8.23 -20.49
N ARG A 221 -26.31 7.52 -21.13
CA ARG A 221 -26.74 7.85 -22.49
C ARG A 221 -27.40 9.22 -22.60
N LEU A 222 -28.11 9.66 -21.56
CA LEU A 222 -28.75 10.98 -21.53
C LEU A 222 -27.76 12.15 -21.54
N LEU A 223 -26.49 11.95 -21.22
CA LEU A 223 -25.47 13.00 -21.30
C LEU A 223 -25.41 13.65 -22.69
N ASN A 224 -25.58 12.84 -23.74
CA ASN A 224 -25.50 13.27 -25.14
C ASN A 224 -26.83 13.23 -25.87
N ASP A 225 -27.92 12.76 -25.25
CA ASP A 225 -29.25 12.65 -25.86
C ASP A 225 -30.16 13.80 -25.44
N LYS A 226 -30.17 14.86 -26.26
CA LYS A 226 -31.00 16.04 -25.99
C LYS A 226 -32.49 15.74 -26.03
N GLN A 227 -32.95 14.83 -26.94
CA GLN A 227 -34.35 14.45 -27.02
C GLN A 227 -34.77 13.60 -25.83
N GLY A 228 -33.97 12.64 -25.44
CA GLY A 228 -34.24 11.81 -24.26
C GLY A 228 -34.29 12.65 -22.96
N ARG A 229 -33.42 13.66 -22.82
CA ARG A 229 -33.52 14.61 -21.70
C ARG A 229 -34.82 15.38 -21.69
N ARG A 230 -35.28 15.83 -22.86
CA ARG A 230 -36.53 16.56 -22.99
C ARG A 230 -37.75 15.69 -22.63
N ASP A 231 -37.80 14.47 -23.14
CA ASP A 231 -38.87 13.53 -22.88
C ASP A 231 -38.96 13.21 -21.36
N LEU A 232 -37.79 13.09 -20.72
CA LEU A 232 -37.71 12.90 -19.30
C LEU A 232 -38.24 14.11 -18.51
N LEU A 233 -37.86 15.35 -18.90
CA LEU A 233 -38.36 16.58 -18.29
C LEU A 233 -39.91 16.68 -18.41
N GLN A 234 -40.50 16.35 -19.56
CA GLN A 234 -41.93 16.34 -19.71
C GLN A 234 -42.62 15.36 -18.76
N GLY A 235 -41.97 14.23 -18.45
CA GLY A 235 -42.44 13.25 -17.49
C GLY A 235 -42.42 13.74 -16.03
N THR A 236 -41.64 14.78 -15.69
CA THR A 236 -41.54 15.34 -14.31
C THR A 236 -42.73 16.23 -13.93
N GLY A 237 -43.57 16.67 -14.89
CA GLY A 237 -44.67 17.57 -14.66
C GLY A 237 -44.30 19.04 -14.52
N VAL A 238 -43.02 19.43 -14.70
CA VAL A 238 -42.57 20.82 -14.70
C VAL A 238 -42.92 21.49 -16.05
N PRO A 239 -43.13 22.84 -16.08
CA PRO A 239 -43.28 23.55 -17.35
C PRO A 239 -41.98 23.46 -18.17
N VAL A 240 -42.03 22.83 -19.34
CA VAL A 240 -40.89 22.69 -20.26
C VAL A 240 -41.03 23.68 -21.40
N ALA A 241 -39.97 24.46 -21.64
CA ALA A 241 -39.98 25.49 -22.72
C ALA A 241 -40.08 24.81 -24.12
N ASP A 242 -40.87 25.42 -25.01
CA ASP A 242 -41.04 24.91 -26.40
C ASP A 242 -39.75 25.05 -27.20
N SER A 243 -39.36 23.96 -27.91
CA SER A 243 -38.13 23.92 -28.73
C SER A 243 -38.14 24.86 -29.95
N GLY A 244 -39.31 25.39 -30.29
CA GLY A 244 -39.51 26.29 -31.43
C GLY A 244 -39.50 27.77 -31.09
N ARG A 245 -39.48 28.14 -29.83
CA ARG A 245 -39.34 29.54 -29.39
C ARG A 245 -37.88 29.94 -29.34
N ASP A 246 -37.27 30.08 -30.49
CA ASP A 246 -36.11 30.94 -30.68
C ASP A 246 -36.64 32.37 -30.76
N ASP A 247 -37.24 32.86 -29.67
CA ASP A 247 -37.78 34.24 -29.57
C ASP A 247 -36.60 35.19 -29.53
N GLY A 248 -36.04 35.45 -30.71
CA GLY A 248 -35.03 36.46 -31.02
C GLY A 248 -34.58 37.38 -29.90
N GLY A 249 -33.97 36.87 -28.82
CA GLY A 249 -33.15 37.61 -27.85
C GLY A 249 -33.86 38.22 -26.63
N ALA A 250 -35.12 37.86 -26.29
CA ALA A 250 -35.82 38.54 -25.17
C ALA A 250 -35.86 37.78 -23.82
N ALA A 251 -35.74 36.47 -23.77
CA ALA A 251 -35.77 35.72 -22.49
C ALA A 251 -34.36 35.33 -22.04
N GLN A 252 -33.92 35.90 -20.92
CA GLN A 252 -32.64 35.57 -20.29
C GLN A 252 -32.72 34.16 -19.70
N ARG A 253 -31.69 33.34 -19.96
CA ARG A 253 -31.56 31.97 -19.45
C ARG A 253 -30.64 31.97 -18.27
N TYR A 254 -31.00 31.19 -17.24
CA TYR A 254 -30.16 30.93 -16.08
C TYR A 254 -29.97 29.42 -15.91
N GLN A 255 -28.77 29.04 -15.54
CA GLN A 255 -28.49 27.67 -15.14
C GLN A 255 -28.26 27.63 -13.63
N TYR A 256 -28.96 26.74 -12.97
CA TYR A 256 -28.88 26.52 -11.50
C TYR A 256 -28.24 25.19 -11.22
N LEU A 257 -27.19 25.18 -10.38
CA LEU A 257 -26.56 23.97 -9.89
C LEU A 257 -27.26 23.54 -8.61
N LEU A 258 -27.77 22.33 -8.62
CA LEU A 258 -28.31 21.63 -7.46
C LEU A 258 -27.36 20.51 -7.07
N VAL A 259 -27.08 20.37 -5.78
CA VAL A 259 -26.35 19.26 -5.19
C VAL A 259 -27.11 18.78 -3.97
N ASN A 260 -27.36 17.48 -3.87
CA ASN A 260 -28.19 16.88 -2.82
C ASN A 260 -29.52 17.62 -2.63
N GLY A 261 -30.22 17.92 -3.72
CA GLY A 261 -31.49 18.64 -3.68
C GLY A 261 -31.44 20.09 -3.20
N GLN A 262 -30.27 20.70 -3.07
CA GLN A 262 -30.12 22.11 -2.67
C GLN A 262 -29.54 22.94 -3.81
N VAL A 263 -30.11 24.12 -4.03
CA VAL A 263 -29.54 25.08 -5.00
C VAL A 263 -28.26 25.67 -4.42
N VAL A 264 -27.13 25.40 -5.05
CA VAL A 264 -25.79 25.78 -4.60
C VAL A 264 -25.33 27.05 -5.31
N ALA A 265 -25.53 27.13 -6.64
CA ALA A 265 -25.02 28.21 -7.47
C ALA A 265 -25.96 28.49 -8.65
N ALA A 266 -25.85 29.69 -9.23
CA ALA A 266 -26.54 30.07 -10.44
C ALA A 266 -25.60 30.82 -11.39
N ARG A 267 -25.85 30.73 -12.70
CA ARG A 267 -25.16 31.54 -13.74
C ARG A 267 -26.09 31.90 -14.89
N PRO A 268 -25.93 33.09 -15.50
CA PRO A 268 -26.56 33.37 -16.78
C PRO A 268 -25.91 32.51 -17.91
N VAL A 269 -26.70 32.15 -18.92
CA VAL A 269 -26.27 31.32 -20.06
C VAL A 269 -26.47 32.17 -21.32
N PRO A 270 -25.49 32.20 -22.29
CA PRO A 270 -24.36 31.27 -22.38
C PRO A 270 -23.09 31.66 -21.60
N ASP A 271 -22.86 32.94 -21.25
CA ASP A 271 -21.51 33.43 -20.98
C ASP A 271 -21.29 33.91 -19.51
N GLY A 272 -22.07 33.41 -18.55
CA GLY A 272 -21.97 33.84 -17.15
C GLY A 272 -21.12 32.92 -16.26
N SER A 273 -20.46 33.53 -15.27
CA SER A 273 -19.78 32.82 -14.19
C SER A 273 -20.75 32.32 -13.13
N TRP A 274 -20.43 31.21 -12.47
CA TRP A 274 -21.16 30.69 -11.32
C TRP A 274 -21.04 31.67 -10.14
N ALA A 275 -22.16 31.96 -9.49
CA ALA A 275 -22.25 32.80 -8.31
C ALA A 275 -23.28 32.25 -7.33
N GLU A 276 -23.33 32.80 -6.09
CA GLU A 276 -24.40 32.48 -5.18
C GLU A 276 -25.74 32.81 -5.80
N PRO A 277 -26.76 31.92 -5.68
CA PRO A 277 -28.10 32.25 -6.17
C PRO A 277 -28.65 33.39 -5.36
N GLY A 278 -29.11 34.46 -6.05
CA GLY A 278 -29.86 35.53 -5.42
C GLY A 278 -31.19 35.01 -4.84
N THR A 279 -32.07 35.93 -4.43
CA THR A 279 -33.42 35.55 -4.03
C THR A 279 -34.17 34.97 -5.23
N LEU A 280 -34.49 33.67 -5.14
CA LEU A 280 -35.21 32.95 -6.20
C LEU A 280 -36.73 33.03 -5.97
N ASP A 281 -37.48 33.08 -7.06
CA ASP A 281 -38.92 32.90 -7.01
C ASP A 281 -39.25 31.49 -6.50
N HIS A 282 -40.26 31.38 -5.64
CA HIS A 282 -40.67 30.08 -5.05
C HIS A 282 -41.04 29.06 -6.11
N ALA A 283 -41.70 29.47 -7.20
CA ALA A 283 -42.06 28.58 -8.30
C ALA A 283 -40.84 28.05 -9.03
N VAL A 284 -39.78 28.86 -9.21
CA VAL A 284 -38.52 28.41 -9.81
C VAL A 284 -37.84 27.35 -8.94
N VAL A 285 -37.77 27.60 -7.61
CA VAL A 285 -37.20 26.63 -6.67
C VAL A 285 -37.96 25.33 -6.68
N GLU A 286 -39.29 25.39 -6.72
CA GLU A 286 -40.14 24.19 -6.77
C GLU A 286 -39.86 23.34 -8.04
N HIS A 287 -39.81 23.99 -9.20
CA HIS A 287 -39.48 23.30 -10.47
C HIS A 287 -38.06 22.67 -10.45
N LEU A 288 -37.06 23.38 -9.91
CA LEU A 288 -35.71 22.89 -9.77
C LEU A 288 -35.65 21.63 -8.88
N LEU A 289 -36.36 21.68 -7.74
CA LEU A 289 -36.42 20.52 -6.81
C LEU A 289 -37.16 19.33 -7.41
N GLN A 290 -38.27 19.59 -8.14
CA GLN A 290 -38.99 18.52 -8.85
C GLN A 290 -38.10 17.81 -9.88
N VAL A 291 -37.35 18.58 -10.68
CA VAL A 291 -36.40 18.00 -11.62
C VAL A 291 -35.31 17.19 -10.90
N ALA A 292 -34.68 17.75 -9.88
CA ALA A 292 -33.61 17.07 -9.13
C ALA A 292 -34.12 15.77 -8.46
N HIS A 293 -35.32 15.82 -7.88
CA HIS A 293 -35.94 14.65 -7.24
C HIS A 293 -36.28 13.56 -8.27
N ALA A 294 -36.85 13.95 -9.41
CA ALA A 294 -37.21 13.00 -10.47
C ALA A 294 -35.99 12.34 -11.12
N LEU A 295 -34.88 13.07 -11.19
CA LEU A 295 -33.63 12.57 -11.74
C LEU A 295 -32.85 11.68 -10.75
N GLY A 296 -32.93 11.96 -9.44
CA GLY A 296 -32.27 11.19 -8.39
C GLY A 296 -30.72 11.24 -8.45
N PHE A 297 -30.14 12.33 -8.96
CA PHE A 297 -28.68 12.50 -9.04
C PHE A 297 -28.13 13.34 -7.88
N ALA A 298 -26.89 13.03 -7.51
CA ALA A 298 -26.13 13.78 -6.53
C ALA A 298 -25.98 15.25 -6.89
N ALA A 299 -25.70 15.52 -8.17
CA ALA A 299 -25.54 16.85 -8.72
C ALA A 299 -26.20 16.96 -10.11
N VAL A 300 -26.89 18.06 -10.36
CA VAL A 300 -27.50 18.38 -11.67
C VAL A 300 -27.51 19.90 -11.87
N ALA A 301 -27.25 20.35 -13.07
CA ALA A 301 -27.46 21.75 -13.44
C ALA A 301 -28.69 21.88 -14.33
N VAL A 302 -29.69 22.64 -13.88
CA VAL A 302 -30.98 22.86 -14.58
C VAL A 302 -30.98 24.22 -15.23
N THR A 303 -31.27 24.31 -16.51
CA THR A 303 -31.39 25.56 -17.27
C THR A 303 -32.86 25.98 -17.31
N VAL A 304 -33.14 27.24 -16.88
CA VAL A 304 -34.50 27.80 -16.75
C VAL A 304 -34.55 29.15 -17.44
N LEU A 305 -35.68 29.48 -18.02
CA LEU A 305 -36.00 30.85 -18.50
C LEU A 305 -36.38 31.73 -17.33
N THR A 306 -36.28 33.06 -17.50
CA THR A 306 -36.72 34.04 -16.49
C THR A 306 -38.19 33.88 -16.07
N GLY A 307 -39.03 33.22 -16.87
CA GLY A 307 -40.41 32.86 -16.57
C GLY A 307 -40.62 31.59 -15.76
N GLY A 308 -39.52 30.87 -15.40
CA GLY A 308 -39.59 29.63 -14.63
C GLY A 308 -39.76 28.37 -15.46
N GLU A 309 -39.85 28.42 -16.81
CA GLU A 309 -39.91 27.25 -17.67
C GLU A 309 -38.54 26.58 -17.78
N VAL A 310 -38.48 25.25 -17.61
CA VAL A 310 -37.25 24.45 -17.72
C VAL A 310 -36.90 24.22 -19.19
N VAL A 311 -35.67 24.50 -19.57
CA VAL A 311 -35.16 24.34 -20.94
C VAL A 311 -34.44 23.00 -21.13
N ASP A 312 -33.51 22.67 -20.24
CA ASP A 312 -32.67 21.50 -20.31
C ASP A 312 -32.00 21.26 -18.93
N PHE A 313 -31.34 20.12 -18.80
CA PHE A 313 -30.49 19.84 -17.64
C PHE A 313 -29.16 19.21 -18.07
N ASP A 314 -28.16 19.37 -17.21
CA ASP A 314 -26.82 18.82 -17.37
C ASP A 314 -26.51 17.93 -16.16
N LEU A 315 -26.21 16.65 -16.40
CA LEU A 315 -25.90 15.65 -15.36
C LEU A 315 -24.43 15.68 -14.95
N ALA A 316 -23.56 16.29 -15.75
CA ALA A 316 -22.14 16.44 -15.47
C ALA A 316 -21.74 17.92 -15.40
N PRO A 317 -22.36 18.71 -14.48
CA PRO A 317 -22.11 20.14 -14.40
C PRO A 317 -20.65 20.38 -14.02
N ARG A 318 -20.00 21.30 -14.73
CA ARG A 318 -18.61 21.68 -14.49
C ARG A 318 -18.55 23.02 -13.80
N LEU A 319 -17.92 23.06 -12.63
CA LEU A 319 -17.71 24.30 -11.89
C LEU A 319 -16.40 25.01 -12.26
N ASP A 320 -15.46 24.30 -12.82
CA ASP A 320 -14.10 24.74 -13.13
C ASP A 320 -14.00 25.73 -14.32
N GLN A 321 -14.96 25.70 -15.25
CA GLN A 321 -14.85 26.45 -16.50
C GLN A 321 -15.11 27.96 -16.37
N HIS A 322 -15.70 28.44 -15.27
CA HIS A 322 -16.16 29.83 -15.12
C HIS A 322 -15.98 30.42 -13.71
N LEU A 323 -14.97 29.89 -12.95
CA LEU A 323 -14.69 30.33 -11.60
C LEU A 323 -13.56 31.38 -11.58
N GLU A 324 -13.93 32.63 -11.50
CA GLU A 324 -13.00 33.71 -11.19
C GLU A 324 -13.10 34.10 -9.70
N SER A 325 -11.99 33.96 -8.96
CA SER A 325 -11.74 34.51 -7.61
C SER A 325 -12.12 33.69 -6.36
N SER A 326 -11.55 34.11 -5.22
CA SER A 326 -11.68 33.51 -3.87
C SER A 326 -13.12 33.36 -3.34
N LYS A 327 -14.10 34.08 -3.87
CA LYS A 327 -15.51 33.95 -3.49
C LYS A 327 -16.11 32.59 -3.91
N ASN A 328 -15.57 31.99 -4.92
CA ASN A 328 -16.07 30.74 -5.47
C ASN A 328 -15.59 29.49 -4.69
N MET A 329 -14.56 29.62 -3.86
CA MET A 329 -14.11 28.53 -2.96
C MET A 329 -15.20 28.09 -1.98
N VAL A 330 -16.01 29.04 -1.49
CA VAL A 330 -17.15 28.76 -0.58
C VAL A 330 -18.20 27.90 -1.28
N LEU A 331 -18.52 28.22 -2.54
CA LEU A 331 -19.48 27.46 -3.34
C LEU A 331 -18.97 26.03 -3.63
N LEU A 332 -17.71 25.90 -3.97
CA LEU A 332 -17.07 24.61 -4.21
C LEU A 332 -17.05 23.75 -2.94
N GLU A 333 -16.71 24.33 -1.80
CA GLU A 333 -16.71 23.65 -0.52
C GLU A 333 -18.11 23.21 -0.13
N ARG A 334 -19.13 24.07 -0.33
CA ARG A 334 -20.54 23.73 -0.11
C ARG A 334 -21.00 22.61 -1.03
N ALA A 335 -20.69 22.67 -2.33
CA ALA A 335 -21.02 21.62 -3.29
C ALA A 335 -20.35 20.30 -2.90
N GLY A 336 -19.06 20.32 -2.53
CA GLY A 336 -18.32 19.15 -2.10
C GLY A 336 -18.91 18.53 -0.82
N ASN A 337 -19.28 19.34 0.18
CA ASN A 337 -19.92 18.84 1.41
C ASN A 337 -21.26 18.15 1.10
N LEU A 338 -22.13 18.79 0.32
CA LEU A 338 -23.44 18.24 -0.05
C LEU A 338 -23.31 16.98 -0.89
N LEU A 339 -22.32 16.91 -1.78
CA LEU A 339 -22.04 15.71 -2.57
C LEU A 339 -21.61 14.54 -1.67
N VAL A 340 -20.71 14.80 -0.73
CA VAL A 340 -20.24 13.77 0.23
C VAL A 340 -21.40 13.32 1.15
N ASP A 341 -22.25 14.24 1.61
CA ASP A 341 -23.45 13.90 2.38
C ASP A 341 -24.40 13.00 1.58
N TRP A 342 -24.55 13.26 0.28
CA TRP A 342 -25.41 12.44 -0.58
C TRP A 342 -24.85 11.04 -0.81
N LEU A 343 -23.50 10.95 -1.03
CA LEU A 343 -22.83 9.69 -1.34
C LEU A 343 -22.79 8.74 -0.13
N PHE A 344 -22.50 9.26 1.04
CA PHE A 344 -22.18 8.42 2.20
C PHE A 344 -23.21 8.51 3.32
N GLY A 345 -23.93 9.63 3.47
CA GLY A 345 -24.86 9.85 4.60
C GLY A 345 -24.14 9.79 5.95
N ASP A 346 -23.68 8.61 6.35
CA ASP A 346 -22.87 8.39 7.55
C ASP A 346 -21.42 8.13 7.16
N VAL A 347 -20.48 8.84 7.80
CA VAL A 347 -19.05 8.83 7.46
C VAL A 347 -18.36 7.52 7.90
N ASP A 348 -18.92 6.81 8.89
CA ASP A 348 -18.32 5.60 9.45
C ASP A 348 -18.26 4.44 8.45
N ASP A 349 -19.16 4.40 7.48
CA ASP A 349 -19.24 3.33 6.47
C ASP A 349 -18.33 3.54 5.23
N THR A 350 -17.47 4.55 5.23
CA THR A 350 -16.68 4.88 4.02
C THR A 350 -15.41 4.06 3.83
N ARG A 351 -14.99 3.30 4.84
CA ARG A 351 -13.72 2.57 4.87
C ARG A 351 -13.91 1.08 4.88
N MET A 352 -13.05 0.37 4.14
CA MET A 352 -12.87 -1.07 4.33
C MET A 352 -11.92 -1.27 5.51
N PRO A 353 -12.32 -2.01 6.56
CA PRO A 353 -11.42 -2.33 7.66
C PRO A 353 -10.21 -3.15 7.20
N VAL A 354 -9.01 -2.80 7.71
CA VAL A 354 -7.71 -3.31 7.26
C VAL A 354 -6.95 -3.95 8.41
N ILE A 355 -6.45 -5.17 8.20
CA ILE A 355 -5.36 -5.76 8.98
C ILE A 355 -4.09 -5.69 8.13
N ALA A 356 -3.12 -4.89 8.54
CA ALA A 356 -1.87 -4.68 7.82
C ALA A 356 -0.73 -5.49 8.46
N ILE A 357 0.13 -6.11 7.65
CA ILE A 357 1.15 -7.05 8.13
C ILE A 357 2.50 -6.73 7.53
N THR A 358 3.51 -6.59 8.38
CA THR A 358 4.92 -6.49 7.97
C THR A 358 5.80 -7.43 8.80
N GLY A 359 7.08 -7.46 8.51
CA GLY A 359 8.09 -8.28 9.20
C GLY A 359 9.13 -8.81 8.21
N THR A 360 10.17 -9.46 8.70
CA THR A 360 11.17 -10.16 7.86
C THR A 360 10.66 -11.54 7.48
N ASN A 361 10.30 -12.37 8.45
CA ASN A 361 9.75 -13.72 8.27
C ASN A 361 8.32 -13.79 8.83
N GLY A 362 7.52 -14.74 8.38
CA GLY A 362 6.19 -15.04 8.90
C GLY A 362 5.04 -14.28 8.25
N LYS A 363 5.26 -13.14 7.62
CA LYS A 363 4.22 -12.26 7.02
C LYS A 363 3.13 -13.00 6.23
N THR A 364 3.55 -13.72 5.19
CA THR A 364 2.63 -14.40 4.27
C THR A 364 1.81 -15.47 4.98
N THR A 365 2.43 -16.25 5.86
CA THR A 365 1.74 -17.29 6.63
C THR A 365 0.73 -16.67 7.58
N THR A 366 1.12 -15.63 8.33
CA THR A 366 0.23 -14.88 9.22
C THR A 366 -0.94 -14.25 8.45
N ALA A 367 -0.66 -13.61 7.29
CA ALA A 367 -1.70 -13.02 6.45
C ALA A 367 -2.74 -14.04 5.98
N ARG A 368 -2.30 -15.24 5.60
CA ARG A 368 -3.18 -16.34 5.17
C ARG A 368 -3.98 -16.91 6.34
N MET A 369 -3.37 -17.03 7.53
CA MET A 369 -4.08 -17.42 8.76
C MET A 369 -5.16 -16.40 9.13
N VAL A 370 -4.86 -15.11 9.08
CA VAL A 370 -5.84 -14.03 9.27
C VAL A 370 -6.96 -14.17 8.26
N ARG A 371 -6.67 -14.29 6.95
CA ARG A 371 -7.70 -14.48 5.92
C ARG A 371 -8.62 -15.65 6.22
N GLU A 372 -8.09 -16.79 6.67
CA GLU A 372 -8.88 -17.98 6.98
C GLU A 372 -9.81 -17.74 8.17
N ILE A 373 -9.34 -17.04 9.21
CA ILE A 373 -10.18 -16.65 10.36
C ILE A 373 -11.35 -15.76 9.89
N LEU A 374 -11.05 -14.74 9.06
CA LEU A 374 -12.06 -13.83 8.53
C LEU A 374 -13.11 -14.57 7.69
N ALA A 375 -12.67 -15.50 6.83
CA ALA A 375 -13.54 -16.31 6.00
C ALA A 375 -14.43 -17.24 6.86
N CYS A 376 -13.89 -17.85 7.93
CA CYS A 376 -14.65 -18.64 8.89
C CYS A 376 -15.68 -17.82 9.64
N ALA A 377 -15.43 -16.54 9.88
CA ALA A 377 -16.37 -15.61 10.48
C ALA A 377 -17.47 -15.13 9.51
N GLY A 378 -17.42 -15.52 8.24
CA GLY A 378 -18.41 -15.19 7.22
C GLY A 378 -18.13 -13.91 6.43
N ASP A 379 -16.94 -13.30 6.60
CA ASP A 379 -16.50 -12.19 5.76
C ASP A 379 -16.02 -12.65 4.39
N ARG A 380 -15.87 -11.69 3.48
CA ARG A 380 -15.25 -11.86 2.16
C ARG A 380 -13.92 -11.10 2.13
N PRO A 381 -12.84 -11.72 2.62
CA PRO A 381 -11.56 -11.02 2.76
C PRO A 381 -10.85 -10.85 1.43
N GLY A 382 -10.30 -9.65 1.19
CA GLY A 382 -9.27 -9.42 0.20
C GLY A 382 -7.90 -9.64 0.81
N LEU A 383 -7.02 -10.38 0.14
CA LEU A 383 -5.66 -10.67 0.60
C LEU A 383 -4.63 -10.21 -0.40
N VAL A 384 -3.62 -9.49 0.06
CA VAL A 384 -2.37 -9.28 -0.66
C VAL A 384 -1.25 -9.97 0.10
N CYS A 385 -0.54 -10.85 -0.59
CA CYS A 385 0.64 -11.52 -0.04
C CYS A 385 1.69 -11.79 -1.14
N THR A 386 2.86 -12.27 -0.75
CA THR A 386 3.97 -12.59 -1.69
C THR A 386 3.54 -13.54 -2.82
N ASP A 387 2.53 -14.38 -2.60
CA ASP A 387 2.06 -15.36 -3.59
C ASP A 387 0.97 -14.80 -4.52
N GLY A 388 0.56 -13.54 -4.32
CA GLY A 388 -0.40 -12.88 -5.18
C GLY A 388 -1.48 -12.07 -4.47
N VAL A 389 -2.50 -11.70 -5.24
CA VAL A 389 -3.68 -10.96 -4.79
C VAL A 389 -4.92 -11.83 -4.92
N TYR A 390 -5.69 -11.90 -3.85
CA TYR A 390 -6.93 -12.69 -3.76
C TYR A 390 -8.09 -11.77 -3.40
N LEU A 391 -9.20 -11.92 -4.11
CA LEU A 391 -10.46 -11.25 -3.80
C LEU A 391 -11.46 -12.34 -3.41
N ASP A 392 -11.73 -12.46 -2.12
CA ASP A 392 -12.42 -13.61 -1.55
C ASP A 392 -11.67 -14.92 -1.92
N ASP A 393 -12.30 -15.90 -2.51
CA ASP A 393 -11.66 -17.16 -2.92
C ASP A 393 -10.96 -17.10 -4.28
N LYS A 394 -11.06 -15.97 -5.01
CA LYS A 394 -10.51 -15.83 -6.36
C LYS A 394 -9.13 -15.20 -6.35
N GLN A 395 -8.11 -15.92 -6.81
CA GLN A 395 -6.82 -15.32 -7.14
C GLN A 395 -6.92 -14.48 -8.42
N VAL A 396 -6.62 -13.18 -8.31
CA VAL A 396 -6.67 -12.21 -9.43
C VAL A 396 -5.27 -11.82 -9.93
N SER A 397 -4.24 -12.16 -9.17
CA SER A 397 -2.83 -12.02 -9.56
C SER A 397 -2.01 -13.11 -8.87
N ASP A 398 -1.03 -13.68 -9.58
CA ASP A 398 -0.09 -14.71 -9.09
C ASP A 398 1.33 -14.14 -8.87
N THR A 399 1.48 -12.82 -8.90
CA THR A 399 2.76 -12.12 -8.72
C THR A 399 2.83 -11.45 -7.35
N ASP A 400 4.07 -11.22 -6.87
CA ASP A 400 4.32 -10.50 -5.63
C ASP A 400 3.97 -9.01 -5.80
N GLU A 401 2.83 -8.62 -5.25
CA GLU A 401 2.32 -7.25 -5.26
C GLU A 401 2.15 -6.68 -3.84
N CYS A 402 3.00 -7.10 -2.88
CA CYS A 402 2.98 -6.62 -1.49
C CYS A 402 3.38 -5.15 -1.34
N MET A 403 2.77 -4.28 -2.13
CA MET A 403 2.94 -2.85 -2.19
C MET A 403 1.64 -2.17 -2.68
N ILE A 404 1.65 -0.86 -2.88
CA ILE A 404 0.47 -0.05 -3.23
C ILE A 404 -0.39 -0.66 -4.35
N ALA A 405 0.23 -1.23 -5.41
CA ALA A 405 -0.53 -1.78 -6.54
C ALA A 405 -1.47 -2.91 -6.13
N GLY A 406 -0.97 -3.89 -5.37
CA GLY A 406 -1.79 -4.98 -4.85
C GLY A 406 -2.81 -4.49 -3.82
N HIS A 407 -2.39 -3.61 -2.91
CA HIS A 407 -3.28 -3.03 -1.91
C HIS A 407 -4.47 -2.31 -2.55
N LEU A 408 -4.25 -1.51 -3.60
CA LEU A 408 -5.31 -0.84 -4.32
C LEU A 408 -6.28 -1.81 -5.00
N LYS A 409 -5.81 -2.94 -5.55
CA LYS A 409 -6.70 -3.96 -6.13
C LYS A 409 -7.71 -4.48 -5.10
N VAL A 410 -7.30 -4.63 -3.84
CA VAL A 410 -8.19 -5.04 -2.75
C VAL A 410 -9.08 -3.88 -2.31
N LEU A 411 -8.49 -2.73 -1.98
CA LEU A 411 -9.23 -1.58 -1.43
C LEU A 411 -10.26 -0.99 -2.39
N THR A 412 -10.04 -1.15 -3.72
CA THR A 412 -10.98 -0.68 -4.75
C THR A 412 -11.97 -1.75 -5.21
N SER A 413 -11.97 -2.94 -4.61
CA SER A 413 -12.86 -4.03 -5.01
C SER A 413 -14.13 -4.08 -4.19
N ALA A 414 -15.30 -3.94 -4.82
CA ALA A 414 -16.60 -4.15 -4.18
C ALA A 414 -16.90 -5.63 -3.85
N ALA A 415 -16.07 -6.57 -4.32
CA ALA A 415 -16.26 -8.00 -4.05
C ALA A 415 -15.91 -8.40 -2.61
N VAL A 416 -15.12 -7.59 -1.91
CA VAL A 416 -14.58 -7.86 -0.58
C VAL A 416 -15.02 -6.80 0.43
N ASN A 417 -15.07 -7.19 1.71
CA ASN A 417 -15.50 -6.31 2.80
C ASN A 417 -14.46 -6.15 3.93
N ARG A 418 -13.35 -6.87 3.85
CA ARG A 418 -12.20 -6.80 4.78
C ARG A 418 -10.91 -6.89 3.97
N ALA A 419 -9.86 -6.21 4.39
CA ALA A 419 -8.57 -6.24 3.73
C ALA A 419 -7.48 -6.79 4.65
N VAL A 420 -6.71 -7.76 4.14
CA VAL A 420 -5.51 -8.32 4.77
C VAL A 420 -4.33 -7.98 3.87
N LEU A 421 -3.46 -7.04 4.31
CA LEU A 421 -2.48 -6.41 3.44
C LEU A 421 -1.05 -6.67 3.93
N GLU A 422 -0.36 -7.63 3.31
CA GLU A 422 1.08 -7.81 3.50
C GLU A 422 1.84 -6.64 2.85
N SER A 423 2.79 -6.05 3.59
CA SER A 423 3.61 -4.92 3.15
C SER A 423 5.10 -5.24 3.25
N HIS A 424 5.80 -5.15 2.12
CA HIS A 424 7.25 -5.27 2.07
C HIS A 424 7.93 -3.94 2.42
N HIS A 425 9.09 -4.01 3.10
CA HIS A 425 9.88 -2.82 3.43
C HIS A 425 10.23 -1.96 2.20
N THR A 426 10.52 -2.59 1.04
CA THR A 426 10.79 -1.88 -0.22
C THR A 426 9.57 -1.13 -0.75
N GLY A 427 8.36 -1.68 -0.57
CA GLY A 427 7.10 -1.03 -0.90
C GLY A 427 6.88 0.20 -0.01
N ILE A 428 7.01 0.01 1.31
CA ILE A 428 6.88 1.10 2.30
C ILE A 428 7.91 2.21 2.01
N LEU A 429 9.17 1.84 1.79
CA LEU A 429 10.25 2.79 1.57
C LEU A 429 10.07 3.60 0.28
N ARG A 430 9.65 2.96 -0.82
CA ARG A 430 9.61 3.58 -2.16
C ARG A 430 8.29 4.26 -2.48
N TYR A 431 7.19 3.75 -1.97
CA TYR A 431 5.85 4.15 -2.43
C TYR A 431 4.94 4.59 -1.29
N GLY A 432 5.23 4.21 -0.05
CA GLY A 432 4.35 4.44 1.09
C GLY A 432 3.22 3.43 1.18
N PHE A 433 2.02 3.88 1.60
CA PHE A 433 0.86 3.05 1.90
C PHE A 433 -0.34 3.45 1.05
N ALA A 434 -1.13 2.49 0.59
CA ALA A 434 -2.39 2.74 -0.10
C ALA A 434 -3.52 3.19 0.85
N PHE A 435 -3.26 3.23 2.15
CA PHE A 435 -4.16 3.65 3.23
C PHE A 435 -3.43 4.60 4.18
N ASP A 436 -4.17 5.49 4.81
CA ASP A 436 -3.65 6.42 5.82
C ASP A 436 -3.62 5.82 7.23
N ARG A 437 -4.56 4.90 7.52
CA ARG A 437 -4.70 4.17 8.79
C ARG A 437 -5.25 2.78 8.55
N CYS A 438 -5.03 1.88 9.50
CA CYS A 438 -5.60 0.53 9.56
C CYS A 438 -6.10 0.27 10.97
N GLU A 439 -7.01 -0.64 11.14
CA GLU A 439 -7.54 -1.02 12.45
C GLU A 439 -6.47 -1.77 13.23
N VAL A 440 -5.85 -2.79 12.61
CA VAL A 440 -4.80 -3.57 13.27
C VAL A 440 -3.56 -3.64 12.39
N ALA A 441 -2.38 -3.46 13.00
CA ALA A 441 -1.09 -3.67 12.34
C ALA A 441 -0.25 -4.71 13.06
N ILE A 442 0.44 -5.56 12.30
CA ILE A 442 1.27 -6.67 12.79
C ILE A 442 2.72 -6.48 12.35
N CYS A 443 3.68 -6.66 13.27
CA CYS A 443 5.09 -6.88 12.95
C CYS A 443 5.55 -8.23 13.49
N THR A 444 5.77 -9.21 12.59
CA THR A 444 6.10 -10.58 12.99
C THR A 444 7.55 -10.73 13.46
N THR A 445 8.51 -10.13 12.75
CA THR A 445 9.95 -10.15 13.10
C THR A 445 10.71 -9.05 12.38
N VAL A 446 11.84 -8.62 12.94
CA VAL A 446 12.85 -7.82 12.24
C VAL A 446 14.18 -8.56 12.35
N ALA A 447 14.79 -8.85 11.23
CA ALA A 447 16.07 -9.54 11.15
C ALA A 447 16.84 -9.11 9.90
N ASP A 448 18.09 -9.52 9.80
CA ASP A 448 18.94 -9.30 8.64
C ASP A 448 18.33 -9.95 7.39
N ASP A 449 17.84 -9.10 6.49
CA ASP A 449 17.42 -9.45 5.13
C ASP A 449 17.44 -8.18 4.28
N HIS A 450 17.97 -8.26 3.06
CA HIS A 450 18.13 -7.12 2.14
C HIS A 450 19.11 -6.01 2.60
N LEU A 451 19.96 -6.24 3.59
CA LEU A 451 21.01 -5.29 3.96
C LEU A 451 21.99 -5.07 2.80
N GLY A 452 22.45 -3.84 2.66
CA GLY A 452 23.33 -3.44 1.57
C GLY A 452 22.64 -3.20 0.23
N LEU A 453 21.36 -3.61 0.06
CA LEU A 453 20.59 -3.39 -1.17
C LEU A 453 19.66 -2.18 -1.07
N THR A 454 18.85 -2.12 -0.02
CA THR A 454 17.84 -1.07 0.20
C THR A 454 18.00 -0.35 1.52
N VAL A 455 18.54 -1.00 2.51
CA VAL A 455 18.82 -0.50 3.86
C VAL A 455 20.22 -0.93 4.27
N ARG A 456 20.84 -0.23 5.19
CA ARG A 456 22.23 -0.48 5.62
C ARG A 456 22.29 -1.32 6.88
N THR A 457 21.32 -1.15 7.78
CA THR A 457 21.30 -1.81 9.09
C THR A 457 19.91 -2.38 9.41
N VAL A 458 19.87 -3.27 10.42
CA VAL A 458 18.61 -3.86 10.91
C VAL A 458 17.75 -2.81 11.61
N GLU A 459 18.37 -1.82 12.26
CA GLU A 459 17.67 -0.69 12.88
C GLU A 459 16.96 0.18 11.85
N GLU A 460 17.62 0.49 10.70
CA GLU A 460 16.95 1.18 9.58
C GLU A 460 15.74 0.36 9.07
N MET A 461 15.90 -0.97 8.97
CA MET A 461 14.80 -1.86 8.61
C MET A 461 13.66 -1.82 9.63
N ALA A 462 13.97 -1.76 10.91
CA ALA A 462 12.99 -1.63 11.99
C ALA A 462 12.19 -0.32 11.88
N VAL A 463 12.86 0.81 11.64
CA VAL A 463 12.21 2.12 11.44
C VAL A 463 11.23 2.10 10.27
N ILE A 464 11.62 1.47 9.13
CA ILE A 464 10.72 1.37 7.97
C ILE A 464 9.48 0.54 8.31
N LYS A 465 9.64 -0.60 8.98
CA LYS A 465 8.51 -1.46 9.37
C LYS A 465 7.63 -0.81 10.42
N ARG A 466 8.20 -0.07 11.37
CA ARG A 466 7.49 0.68 12.40
C ARG A 466 6.48 1.66 11.80
N ALA A 467 6.81 2.30 10.67
CA ALA A 467 5.90 3.22 9.98
C ALA A 467 4.53 2.59 9.60
N LEU A 468 4.45 1.27 9.47
CA LEU A 468 3.18 0.57 9.31
C LEU A 468 2.44 0.44 10.65
N LEU A 469 3.15 0.13 11.73
CA LEU A 469 2.58 -0.03 13.07
C LEU A 469 2.04 1.32 13.61
N GLU A 470 2.68 2.42 13.29
CA GLU A 470 2.26 3.80 13.63
C GLU A 470 0.92 4.18 12.97
N ARG A 471 0.40 3.37 12.04
CA ARG A 471 -0.91 3.56 11.37
C ARG A 471 -2.05 2.77 11.99
N ALA A 472 -1.75 1.92 12.96
CA ALA A 472 -2.75 1.15 13.69
C ALA A 472 -3.59 2.09 14.57
N MET A 473 -4.92 1.90 14.53
CA MET A 473 -5.86 2.63 15.37
C MET A 473 -6.22 1.81 16.60
N ASP A 474 -6.76 0.61 16.40
CA ASP A 474 -7.29 -0.22 17.48
C ASP A 474 -6.17 -1.00 18.17
N ALA A 475 -5.31 -1.70 17.38
CA ALA A 475 -4.22 -2.47 17.97
C ALA A 475 -2.96 -2.58 17.11
N ALA A 476 -1.80 -2.53 17.77
CA ALA A 476 -0.51 -2.93 17.20
C ALA A 476 -0.07 -4.26 17.84
N VAL A 477 0.21 -5.27 17.01
CA VAL A 477 0.62 -6.62 17.43
C VAL A 477 2.08 -6.84 17.09
N LEU A 478 2.93 -7.07 18.10
CA LEU A 478 4.38 -7.15 17.98
C LEU A 478 4.95 -8.42 18.61
N ASN A 479 6.01 -8.92 17.99
CA ASN A 479 6.77 -10.05 18.50
C ASN A 479 7.68 -9.62 19.66
N ALA A 480 7.35 -10.01 20.88
CA ALA A 480 8.16 -9.72 22.07
C ALA A 480 9.44 -10.57 22.16
N ASP A 481 9.52 -11.69 21.42
CA ASP A 481 10.76 -12.50 21.34
C ASP A 481 11.80 -11.87 20.38
N ASN A 482 11.52 -10.65 19.84
CA ASN A 482 12.40 -9.92 18.92
C ASN A 482 12.63 -8.48 19.42
N GLU A 483 13.88 -8.18 19.80
CA GLU A 483 14.27 -6.90 20.40
C GLU A 483 13.87 -5.69 19.54
N HIS A 484 14.11 -5.75 18.23
CA HIS A 484 13.74 -4.65 17.33
C HIS A 484 12.23 -4.42 17.19
N CYS A 485 11.41 -5.45 17.45
CA CYS A 485 9.96 -5.27 17.55
C CYS A 485 9.58 -4.60 18.88
N LEU A 486 10.23 -4.96 19.98
CA LEU A 486 10.01 -4.32 21.28
C LEU A 486 10.40 -2.83 21.25
N ASP A 487 11.50 -2.46 20.61
CA ASP A 487 11.95 -1.07 20.48
C ASP A 487 10.91 -0.17 19.74
N MET A 488 9.96 -0.76 19.01
CA MET A 488 8.90 0.02 18.34
C MET A 488 7.83 0.51 19.33
N VAL A 489 7.63 -0.16 20.46
CA VAL A 489 6.49 0.03 21.38
C VAL A 489 6.34 1.49 21.82
N GLU A 490 7.44 2.16 22.19
CA GLU A 490 7.43 3.54 22.68
C GLU A 490 6.98 4.59 21.64
N HIS A 491 6.91 4.20 20.36
CA HIS A 491 6.54 5.08 19.26
C HIS A 491 5.08 4.88 18.78
N LEU A 492 4.35 3.94 19.36
CA LEU A 492 3.02 3.56 18.90
C LEU A 492 1.93 4.35 19.63
N THR A 493 0.87 4.67 18.90
CA THR A 493 -0.27 5.45 19.40
C THR A 493 -1.60 4.70 19.24
N ALA A 494 -1.56 3.41 18.88
CA ALA A 494 -2.75 2.56 18.84
C ALA A 494 -3.38 2.43 20.23
N ASP A 495 -4.70 2.24 20.29
CA ASP A 495 -5.43 2.11 21.56
C ASP A 495 -4.91 0.94 22.40
N LYS A 496 -4.44 -0.13 21.75
CA LYS A 496 -3.84 -1.30 22.36
C LYS A 496 -2.50 -1.66 21.73
N VAL A 497 -1.56 -2.11 22.55
CA VAL A 497 -0.32 -2.75 22.09
C VAL A 497 -0.32 -4.18 22.60
N CYS A 498 -0.34 -5.16 21.71
CA CYS A 498 -0.31 -6.57 22.05
C CYS A 498 1.06 -7.19 21.80
N LEU A 499 1.70 -7.65 22.86
CA LEU A 499 3.00 -8.31 22.83
C LEU A 499 2.82 -9.84 22.72
N VAL A 500 3.34 -10.42 21.65
CA VAL A 500 3.26 -11.85 21.36
C VAL A 500 4.56 -12.52 21.71
N SER A 501 4.55 -13.53 22.59
CA SER A 501 5.73 -14.30 22.96
C SER A 501 5.45 -15.78 23.07
N THR A 502 6.36 -16.59 22.53
CA THR A 502 6.40 -18.04 22.70
C THR A 502 7.25 -18.50 23.89
N SER A 503 7.99 -17.57 24.51
CA SER A 503 8.99 -17.86 25.56
C SER A 503 8.73 -17.14 26.87
N SER A 504 8.04 -16.00 26.87
CA SER A 504 7.80 -15.17 28.06
C SER A 504 6.41 -15.42 28.65
N VAL A 505 6.26 -15.20 29.95
CA VAL A 505 4.98 -15.22 30.63
C VAL A 505 4.31 -13.83 30.60
N ALA A 506 3.00 -13.78 30.78
CA ALA A 506 2.21 -12.55 30.66
C ALA A 506 2.67 -11.46 31.65
N ASP A 507 3.03 -11.83 32.88
CA ASP A 507 3.45 -10.90 33.93
C ASP A 507 4.73 -10.12 33.52
N ASP A 508 5.69 -10.77 32.86
CA ASP A 508 6.93 -10.14 32.40
C ASP A 508 6.68 -9.14 31.26
N LEU A 509 5.65 -9.37 30.45
CA LEU A 509 5.32 -8.54 29.28
C LEU A 509 4.42 -7.36 29.64
N SER A 510 3.57 -7.50 30.66
CA SER A 510 2.60 -6.47 31.07
C SER A 510 3.22 -5.12 31.43
N HIS A 511 4.52 -5.11 31.77
CA HIS A 511 5.28 -3.92 32.15
C HIS A 511 6.10 -3.31 31.01
N GLN A 512 6.08 -3.90 29.80
CA GLN A 512 6.94 -3.48 28.67
C GLN A 512 6.26 -2.51 27.69
N GLY A 513 5.08 -2.01 27.99
CA GLY A 513 4.34 -1.12 27.11
C GLY A 513 3.71 0.07 27.83
N PRO A 514 2.90 0.89 27.11
CA PRO A 514 2.27 2.07 27.69
C PRO A 514 1.34 1.71 28.85
N GLU A 515 1.35 2.52 29.90
CA GLU A 515 0.53 2.30 31.09
C GLU A 515 -0.97 2.17 30.71
N GLY A 516 -1.57 1.02 31.03
CA GLY A 516 -2.99 0.74 30.83
C GLY A 516 -3.42 0.27 29.42
N GLY A 517 -2.50 0.17 28.44
CA GLY A 517 -2.80 -0.25 27.08
C GLY A 517 -2.07 -1.51 26.59
N THR A 518 -1.22 -2.12 27.43
CA THR A 518 -0.44 -3.31 27.03
C THR A 518 -1.24 -4.58 27.26
N CYS A 519 -1.36 -5.39 26.21
CA CYS A 519 -1.95 -6.71 26.18
C CYS A 519 -0.87 -7.75 25.84
N CYS A 520 -1.11 -9.02 26.14
CA CYS A 520 -0.18 -10.09 25.83
C CYS A 520 -0.89 -11.26 25.16
N CYS A 521 -0.20 -11.92 24.24
CA CYS A 521 -0.60 -13.22 23.68
C CYS A 521 0.55 -14.19 23.94
N VAL A 522 0.35 -15.17 24.80
CA VAL A 522 1.40 -16.08 25.29
C VAL A 522 0.98 -17.53 25.21
N LEU A 523 1.94 -18.44 25.40
CA LEU A 523 1.68 -19.86 25.58
C LEU A 523 1.54 -20.16 27.07
N GLU A 524 0.50 -20.91 27.41
CA GLU A 524 0.29 -21.44 28.75
C GLU A 524 0.02 -22.93 28.71
N SER A 525 0.60 -23.67 29.63
CA SER A 525 0.26 -25.08 29.82
C SER A 525 -1.02 -25.20 30.67
N VAL A 526 -2.05 -25.79 30.10
CA VAL A 526 -3.33 -26.08 30.77
C VAL A 526 -3.60 -27.57 30.60
N ASP A 527 -3.68 -28.31 31.72
CA ASP A 527 -3.90 -29.76 31.73
C ASP A 527 -2.90 -30.56 30.85
N ASP A 528 -1.62 -30.20 30.94
CA ASP A 528 -0.49 -30.77 30.17
C ASP A 528 -0.56 -30.47 28.64
N GLU A 529 -1.39 -29.54 28.20
CA GLU A 529 -1.53 -29.09 26.83
C GLU A 529 -1.19 -27.61 26.68
N ASP A 530 -0.39 -27.23 25.68
CA ASP A 530 -0.04 -25.83 25.44
C ASP A 530 -1.20 -25.10 24.74
N TRP A 531 -1.66 -24.02 25.35
CA TRP A 531 -2.71 -23.16 24.84
C TRP A 531 -2.18 -21.78 24.44
N VAL A 532 -2.75 -21.22 23.39
CA VAL A 532 -2.63 -19.79 23.08
C VAL A 532 -3.61 -19.03 23.95
N VAL A 533 -3.11 -18.13 24.79
CA VAL A 533 -3.89 -17.34 25.73
C VAL A 533 -3.64 -15.85 25.51
N ILE A 534 -4.70 -15.06 25.40
CA ILE A 534 -4.64 -13.60 25.35
C ILE A 534 -4.94 -13.05 26.75
N TYR A 535 -4.11 -12.12 27.17
CA TYR A 535 -4.32 -11.25 28.32
C TYR A 535 -4.61 -9.84 27.85
N ASP A 536 -5.87 -9.45 27.94
CA ASP A 536 -6.36 -8.10 27.79
C ASP A 536 -6.83 -7.61 29.17
N THR A 537 -8.07 -7.21 29.34
CA THR A 537 -8.68 -6.94 30.67
C THR A 537 -8.93 -8.22 31.47
N ILE A 538 -9.05 -9.34 30.79
CA ILE A 538 -9.22 -10.69 31.36
C ILE A 538 -8.32 -11.68 30.64
N ARG A 539 -8.13 -12.85 31.26
CA ARG A 539 -7.44 -13.99 30.65
C ARG A 539 -8.41 -14.73 29.71
N VAL A 540 -8.03 -14.89 28.43
CA VAL A 540 -8.83 -15.49 27.37
C VAL A 540 -8.07 -16.66 26.74
N PRO A 541 -8.33 -17.93 27.11
CA PRO A 541 -7.80 -19.09 26.42
C PRO A 541 -8.49 -19.21 25.03
N VAL A 542 -7.69 -19.20 23.96
CA VAL A 542 -8.23 -19.17 22.59
C VAL A 542 -8.27 -20.57 21.97
N VAL A 543 -7.10 -21.21 21.83
CA VAL A 543 -6.97 -22.47 21.09
C VAL A 543 -5.79 -23.29 21.60
N PRO A 544 -5.91 -24.65 21.73
CA PRO A 544 -4.77 -25.51 21.99
C PRO A 544 -3.81 -25.51 20.80
N VAL A 545 -2.51 -25.47 21.05
CA VAL A 545 -1.49 -25.51 19.99
C VAL A 545 -1.59 -26.79 19.18
N ALA A 546 -1.91 -27.92 19.82
CA ALA A 546 -2.03 -29.24 19.18
C ALA A 546 -3.20 -29.31 18.19
N SER A 547 -4.27 -28.51 18.38
CA SER A 547 -5.44 -28.49 17.49
C SER A 547 -5.22 -27.67 16.21
N MET A 548 -4.13 -26.88 16.14
CA MET A 548 -3.78 -26.08 14.98
C MET A 548 -2.87 -26.89 14.02
N PRO A 549 -3.37 -27.37 12.86
CA PRO A 549 -2.58 -28.26 11.97
C PRO A 549 -1.29 -27.60 11.45
N ALA A 550 -1.30 -26.27 11.23
CA ALA A 550 -0.16 -25.52 10.76
C ALA A 550 1.05 -25.50 11.71
N THR A 551 0.85 -25.86 13.00
CA THR A 551 1.91 -25.93 14.01
C THR A 551 2.60 -27.28 14.05
N PHE A 552 2.06 -28.29 13.35
CA PHE A 552 2.55 -29.68 13.41
C PHE A 552 2.64 -30.21 14.85
N GLY A 553 1.60 -29.96 15.65
CA GLY A 553 1.56 -30.31 17.07
C GLY A 553 2.59 -29.53 17.92
N GLY A 554 2.82 -28.26 17.60
CA GLY A 554 3.74 -27.36 18.30
C GLY A 554 5.21 -27.46 17.84
N ARG A 555 5.57 -28.45 16.99
CA ARG A 555 6.97 -28.63 16.51
C ARG A 555 7.45 -27.50 15.62
N ALA A 556 6.59 -26.91 14.81
CA ALA A 556 6.89 -25.73 14.02
C ALA A 556 6.71 -24.45 14.87
N THR A 557 7.64 -24.18 15.79
CA THR A 557 7.55 -23.08 16.76
C THR A 557 7.38 -21.72 16.10
N PHE A 558 8.00 -21.49 14.94
CA PHE A 558 7.81 -20.25 14.17
C PHE A 558 6.38 -20.13 13.60
N ASN A 559 5.69 -21.25 13.31
CA ASN A 559 4.28 -21.23 12.94
C ASN A 559 3.36 -21.07 14.16
N VAL A 560 3.77 -21.52 15.32
CA VAL A 560 3.08 -21.19 16.56
C VAL A 560 3.10 -19.67 16.77
N SER A 561 4.26 -19.03 16.63
CA SER A 561 4.38 -17.57 16.69
C SER A 561 3.53 -16.87 15.62
N ASN A 562 3.57 -17.33 14.36
CA ASN A 562 2.73 -16.78 13.28
C ASN A 562 1.23 -16.88 13.62
N ALA A 563 0.79 -18.01 14.16
CA ALA A 563 -0.60 -18.26 14.59
C ALA A 563 -1.00 -17.31 15.73
N MET A 564 -0.14 -17.14 16.73
CA MET A 564 -0.39 -16.23 17.86
C MET A 564 -0.55 -14.78 17.39
N HIS A 565 0.24 -14.32 16.41
CA HIS A 565 0.07 -13.00 15.80
C HIS A 565 -1.26 -12.87 15.06
N ALA A 566 -1.66 -13.90 14.30
CA ALA A 566 -2.95 -13.90 13.60
C ALA A 566 -4.13 -13.91 14.58
N ILE A 567 -4.06 -14.73 15.62
CA ILE A 567 -5.05 -14.85 16.70
C ILE A 567 -5.22 -13.50 17.41
N ALA A 568 -4.10 -12.90 17.86
CA ALA A 568 -4.11 -11.62 18.55
C ALA A 568 -4.71 -10.52 17.66
N ALA A 569 -4.28 -10.45 16.39
CA ALA A 569 -4.80 -9.47 15.46
C ALA A 569 -6.31 -9.59 15.24
N CYS A 570 -6.83 -10.80 15.02
CA CYS A 570 -8.25 -11.02 14.83
C CYS A 570 -9.06 -10.76 16.10
N TYR A 571 -8.52 -11.06 17.28
CA TYR A 571 -9.15 -10.75 18.57
C TYR A 571 -9.34 -9.23 18.74
N PHE A 572 -8.28 -8.44 18.55
CA PHE A 572 -8.36 -6.98 18.67
C PHE A 572 -9.10 -6.32 17.49
N PHE A 573 -9.24 -7.01 16.37
CA PHE A 573 -10.12 -6.57 15.28
C PHE A 573 -11.61 -6.81 15.57
N GLY A 574 -11.94 -7.52 16.66
CA GLY A 574 -13.28 -7.71 17.18
C GLY A 574 -13.96 -9.03 16.84
N TYR A 575 -13.21 -10.06 16.41
CA TYR A 575 -13.77 -11.39 16.16
C TYR A 575 -13.93 -12.21 17.43
N ASP A 576 -15.00 -13.00 17.45
CA ASP A 576 -15.26 -13.95 18.55
C ASP A 576 -14.20 -15.05 18.61
N VAL A 577 -13.88 -15.49 19.82
CA VAL A 577 -12.88 -16.56 20.07
C VAL A 577 -13.24 -17.86 19.33
N ASP A 578 -14.52 -18.18 19.20
CA ASP A 578 -14.95 -19.40 18.49
C ASP A 578 -14.69 -19.31 16.99
N ALA A 579 -14.87 -18.15 16.35
CA ALA A 579 -14.54 -17.93 14.96
C ALA A 579 -13.01 -17.99 14.73
N ILE A 580 -12.23 -17.39 15.65
CA ILE A 580 -10.75 -17.45 15.62
C ILE A 580 -10.28 -18.90 15.73
N ARG A 581 -10.80 -19.66 16.69
CA ARG A 581 -10.49 -21.08 16.90
C ARG A 581 -10.82 -21.90 15.65
N ALA A 582 -12.03 -21.76 15.11
CA ALA A 582 -12.47 -22.48 13.92
C ALA A 582 -11.56 -22.21 12.71
N GLY A 583 -11.14 -20.96 12.49
CA GLY A 583 -10.21 -20.59 11.42
C GLY A 583 -8.84 -21.24 11.61
N MET A 584 -8.30 -21.24 12.82
CA MET A 584 -7.00 -21.82 13.12
C MET A 584 -7.00 -23.36 13.04
N GLU A 585 -8.05 -24.01 13.46
CA GLU A 585 -8.23 -25.49 13.36
C GLU A 585 -8.46 -25.94 11.91
N ARG A 586 -9.01 -25.08 11.07
CA ARG A 586 -9.23 -25.36 9.65
C ARG A 586 -7.99 -25.10 8.78
N PHE A 587 -7.18 -24.11 9.13
CA PHE A 587 -6.03 -23.71 8.32
C PHE A 587 -5.00 -24.84 8.15
N ARG A 588 -4.62 -25.15 6.90
CA ARG A 588 -3.67 -26.21 6.52
C ARG A 588 -2.48 -25.61 5.76
N MET A 589 -1.30 -26.23 5.97
CA MET A 589 -0.05 -25.91 5.25
C MET A 589 0.10 -26.78 4.00
N ASP A 590 -0.91 -26.79 3.13
CA ASP A 590 -0.81 -27.43 1.82
C ASP A 590 -0.29 -26.45 0.74
N PHE A 591 0.03 -27.00 -0.43
CA PHE A 591 0.61 -26.16 -1.49
C PHE A 591 -0.39 -25.16 -2.07
N ASP A 592 -1.67 -25.47 -2.11
CA ASP A 592 -2.70 -24.58 -2.65
C ASP A 592 -2.93 -23.38 -1.73
N ASN A 593 -2.93 -23.62 -0.42
CA ASN A 593 -3.12 -22.58 0.59
C ASN A 593 -1.84 -21.80 0.89
N THR A 594 -0.67 -22.47 0.92
CA THR A 594 0.61 -21.86 1.35
C THR A 594 1.78 -22.33 0.48
N PRO A 595 1.82 -21.97 -0.82
CA PRO A 595 2.83 -22.49 -1.73
C PRO A 595 4.27 -22.28 -1.23
N GLY A 596 5.01 -23.37 -1.03
CA GLY A 596 6.40 -23.31 -0.56
C GLY A 596 6.55 -22.91 0.91
N ARG A 597 5.60 -23.27 1.76
CA ARG A 597 5.65 -23.05 3.20
C ARG A 597 5.29 -24.33 3.93
N LEU A 598 6.27 -25.10 4.36
CA LEU A 598 6.14 -26.39 5.02
C LEU A 598 5.11 -27.32 4.34
N ASN A 599 5.15 -27.44 3.01
CA ASN A 599 4.24 -28.34 2.29
C ASN A 599 4.76 -29.77 2.35
N PHE A 600 3.97 -30.64 2.96
CA PHE A 600 4.24 -32.08 3.02
C PHE A 600 3.56 -32.81 1.89
N TYR A 601 4.24 -33.87 1.39
CA TYR A 601 3.71 -34.81 0.45
C TYR A 601 4.20 -36.23 0.87
N ASP A 602 3.25 -37.09 1.21
CA ASP A 602 3.47 -38.39 1.85
C ASP A 602 2.96 -39.59 1.01
N THR A 603 2.78 -39.37 -0.31
CA THR A 603 2.27 -40.41 -1.21
C THR A 603 3.35 -41.41 -1.62
N TYR A 604 4.63 -41.05 -1.49
CA TYR A 604 5.77 -41.92 -1.75
C TYR A 604 6.10 -42.79 -0.53
N PRO A 605 6.92 -43.83 -0.68
CA PRO A 605 7.46 -44.60 0.46
C PRO A 605 8.33 -43.73 1.43
N PHE A 606 8.69 -42.54 1.01
CA PHE A 606 9.41 -41.52 1.77
C PHE A 606 8.57 -40.24 1.87
N ASP A 607 8.86 -39.45 2.89
CA ASP A 607 8.21 -38.15 3.08
C ASP A 607 8.94 -37.06 2.29
N VAL A 608 8.17 -36.12 1.72
CA VAL A 608 8.71 -34.94 1.06
C VAL A 608 8.22 -33.71 1.80
N LEU A 609 9.14 -32.78 2.11
CA LEU A 609 8.86 -31.47 2.69
C LEU A 609 9.40 -30.39 1.79
N MET A 610 8.57 -29.39 1.46
CA MET A 610 9.02 -28.20 0.74
C MET A 610 8.84 -26.94 1.58
N ASP A 611 9.92 -26.13 1.71
CA ASP A 611 9.89 -24.80 2.33
C ASP A 611 10.83 -23.83 1.61
N ALA A 612 10.30 -22.73 1.12
CA ALA A 612 11.05 -21.69 0.43
C ALA A 612 11.68 -20.72 1.43
N MET A 613 12.65 -21.16 2.19
CA MET A 613 13.40 -20.31 3.12
C MET A 613 14.16 -19.20 2.38
N LYS A 614 14.27 -18.01 3.00
CA LYS A 614 14.79 -16.79 2.35
C LYS A 614 16.10 -16.26 2.93
N ASN A 615 16.36 -16.54 4.20
CA ASN A 615 17.44 -15.94 4.97
C ASN A 615 17.97 -16.90 6.05
N PRO A 616 19.10 -16.58 6.71
CA PRO A 616 19.70 -17.45 7.73
C PRO A 616 18.79 -17.81 8.90
N ALA A 617 17.94 -16.86 9.34
CA ALA A 617 16.97 -17.09 10.42
C ALA A 617 15.90 -18.12 9.99
N GLY A 618 15.41 -18.05 8.73
CA GLY A 618 14.51 -19.04 8.14
C GLY A 618 15.17 -20.42 8.00
N ALA A 619 16.45 -20.44 7.57
CA ALA A 619 17.23 -21.68 7.49
C ALA A 619 17.39 -22.37 8.86
N ALA A 620 17.72 -21.59 9.89
CA ALA A 620 17.83 -22.10 11.26
C ALA A 620 16.46 -22.61 11.80
N ALA A 621 15.37 -21.93 11.48
CA ALA A 621 14.03 -22.34 11.89
C ALA A 621 13.60 -23.65 11.20
N LEU A 622 13.85 -23.79 9.89
CA LEU A 622 13.61 -25.03 9.14
C LEU A 622 14.46 -26.18 9.70
N GLY A 623 15.74 -25.94 9.97
CA GLY A 623 16.64 -26.93 10.56
C GLY A 623 16.13 -27.47 11.89
N ARG A 624 15.80 -26.58 12.85
CA ARG A 624 15.22 -26.98 14.14
C ARG A 624 13.92 -27.76 14.00
N PHE A 625 13.07 -27.40 13.04
CA PHE A 625 11.84 -28.13 12.75
C PHE A 625 12.14 -29.55 12.24
N VAL A 626 13.07 -29.69 11.27
CA VAL A 626 13.47 -30.97 10.70
C VAL A 626 14.12 -31.87 11.74
N GLU A 627 14.87 -31.36 12.69
CA GLU A 627 15.44 -32.13 13.81
C GLU A 627 14.34 -32.84 14.63
N GLN A 628 13.18 -32.16 14.82
CA GLN A 628 12.05 -32.70 15.59
C GLN A 628 11.23 -33.75 14.81
N ILE A 629 11.41 -33.83 13.48
CA ILE A 629 10.74 -34.87 12.67
C ILE A 629 11.45 -36.17 12.86
N LYS A 630 10.73 -37.16 13.41
CA LYS A 630 11.23 -38.51 13.55
C LYS A 630 11.08 -39.26 12.23
N THR A 631 12.19 -39.61 11.59
CA THR A 631 12.23 -40.46 10.40
C THR A 631 12.79 -41.83 10.76
N ARG A 632 12.45 -42.87 9.99
CA ARG A 632 13.07 -44.20 10.12
C ARG A 632 14.36 -44.30 9.30
N GLY A 633 14.45 -43.51 8.24
CA GLY A 633 15.55 -43.45 7.32
C GLY A 633 16.38 -42.16 7.46
N ARG A 634 16.95 -41.71 6.36
CA ARG A 634 17.86 -40.57 6.26
C ARG A 634 17.10 -39.27 5.96
N LYS A 635 17.76 -38.15 6.22
CA LYS A 635 17.26 -36.79 5.88
C LYS A 635 18.16 -36.18 4.81
N TYR A 636 17.55 -35.73 3.73
CA TYR A 636 18.24 -35.13 2.59
C TYR A 636 17.74 -33.70 2.36
N LEU A 637 18.63 -32.82 1.91
CA LEU A 637 18.27 -31.41 1.63
C LEU A 637 18.73 -31.00 0.23
N MET A 638 17.81 -30.40 -0.55
CA MET A 638 18.16 -29.54 -1.67
C MET A 638 17.99 -28.09 -1.24
N VAL A 639 19.05 -27.29 -1.32
CA VAL A 639 19.06 -25.89 -0.91
C VAL A 639 19.46 -24.95 -2.03
N GLN A 640 18.69 -23.88 -2.20
CA GLN A 640 19.02 -22.74 -3.06
C GLN A 640 19.31 -21.50 -2.22
N ALA A 641 20.48 -20.88 -2.43
CA ALA A 641 20.78 -19.56 -1.89
C ALA A 641 20.76 -18.49 -2.99
N ARG A 642 20.28 -17.31 -2.67
CA ARG A 642 20.17 -16.20 -3.61
C ARG A 642 21.55 -15.60 -3.90
N GLY A 643 21.91 -15.47 -5.19
CA GLY A 643 23.20 -14.93 -5.62
C GLY A 643 23.33 -13.40 -5.45
N ASP A 644 22.22 -12.67 -5.25
CA ASP A 644 22.20 -11.21 -5.02
C ASP A 644 22.49 -10.81 -3.55
N ARG A 645 22.96 -11.74 -2.73
CA ARG A 645 23.34 -11.50 -1.32
C ARG A 645 24.86 -11.50 -1.17
N ASP A 646 25.35 -10.86 -0.10
CA ASP A 646 26.76 -10.91 0.25
C ASP A 646 27.21 -12.31 0.67
N ASP A 647 28.53 -12.54 0.68
CA ASP A 647 29.12 -13.85 0.99
C ASP A 647 28.82 -14.31 2.41
N GLY A 648 28.81 -13.38 3.37
CA GLY A 648 28.52 -13.65 4.78
C GLY A 648 27.11 -14.19 4.97
N PHE A 649 26.13 -13.54 4.34
CA PHE A 649 24.73 -13.97 4.36
C PHE A 649 24.54 -15.37 3.75
N ILE A 650 25.15 -15.64 2.59
CA ILE A 650 25.04 -16.95 1.92
C ILE A 650 25.70 -18.04 2.78
N LYS A 651 26.88 -17.77 3.35
CA LYS A 651 27.56 -18.69 4.27
C LYS A 651 26.75 -18.95 5.53
N ALA A 652 26.12 -17.91 6.11
CA ALA A 652 25.28 -18.06 7.30
C ALA A 652 24.10 -19.01 7.06
N MET A 653 23.52 -19.03 5.85
CA MET A 653 22.48 -20.02 5.49
C MET A 653 23.03 -21.45 5.53
N GLY A 654 24.22 -21.71 4.94
CA GLY A 654 24.88 -23.01 4.99
C GLY A 654 25.20 -23.46 6.42
N THR A 655 25.77 -22.56 7.21
CA THR A 655 26.09 -22.83 8.62
C THR A 655 24.83 -23.18 9.43
N ALA A 656 23.73 -22.47 9.22
CA ALA A 656 22.46 -22.72 9.91
C ALA A 656 21.83 -24.08 9.61
N LEU A 657 22.16 -24.71 8.49
CA LEU A 657 21.67 -26.03 8.06
C LEU A 657 22.65 -27.17 8.32
N ALA A 658 23.86 -26.85 8.78
CA ALA A 658 24.92 -27.84 8.93
C ALA A 658 24.58 -28.90 10.00
N GLY A 659 24.85 -30.18 9.68
CA GLY A 659 24.70 -31.30 10.62
C GLY A 659 23.29 -31.89 10.74
N GLN A 660 22.27 -31.27 10.21
CA GLN A 660 20.88 -31.71 10.34
C GLN A 660 20.43 -32.70 9.26
N PHE A 661 21.20 -32.83 8.19
CA PHE A 661 20.89 -33.71 7.06
C PHE A 661 22.01 -34.66 6.74
N ASP A 662 21.70 -35.85 6.23
CA ASP A 662 22.65 -36.85 5.82
C ASP A 662 23.33 -36.53 4.50
N HIS A 663 22.64 -35.77 3.60
CA HIS A 663 23.20 -35.28 2.35
C HIS A 663 22.62 -33.95 1.93
N TYR A 664 23.42 -33.13 1.24
CA TYR A 664 23.10 -31.79 0.80
C TYR A 664 23.29 -31.68 -0.71
N ILE A 665 22.28 -31.20 -1.43
CA ILE A 665 22.39 -30.76 -2.82
C ILE A 665 22.33 -29.23 -2.82
N CYS A 666 23.47 -28.59 -3.08
CA CYS A 666 23.57 -27.11 -3.19
C CYS A 666 23.31 -26.71 -4.64
N GLN A 667 22.24 -25.99 -4.89
CA GLN A 667 21.75 -25.65 -6.21
C GLN A 667 21.72 -24.13 -6.42
N THR A 668 21.95 -23.67 -7.65
CA THR A 668 21.88 -22.27 -8.05
C THR A 668 20.44 -21.80 -8.12
N HIS A 669 20.08 -20.70 -7.42
CA HIS A 669 18.73 -20.14 -7.46
C HIS A 669 18.44 -19.44 -8.78
N SER A 670 19.13 -18.36 -9.05
CA SER A 670 18.97 -17.54 -10.24
C SER A 670 20.30 -16.86 -10.57
N VAL A 671 20.50 -16.61 -11.87
CA VAL A 671 21.69 -15.91 -12.33
C VAL A 671 21.39 -14.42 -12.31
N TYR A 672 22.15 -13.69 -11.52
CA TYR A 672 22.07 -12.23 -11.49
C TYR A 672 23.14 -11.66 -12.45
N PRO A 673 22.85 -10.55 -13.14
CA PRO A 673 23.81 -9.93 -14.04
C PRO A 673 25.13 -9.62 -13.32
N GLY A 674 26.24 -10.14 -13.84
CA GLY A 674 27.59 -9.93 -13.28
C GLY A 674 28.05 -10.94 -12.22
N GLU A 675 27.18 -11.83 -11.76
CA GLU A 675 27.54 -12.86 -10.76
C GLU A 675 27.81 -14.22 -11.42
N PRO A 676 28.88 -14.96 -11.00
CA PRO A 676 29.11 -16.33 -11.43
C PRO A 676 27.97 -17.25 -10.96
N LYS A 677 27.51 -18.14 -11.83
CA LYS A 677 26.40 -19.07 -11.55
C LYS A 677 26.66 -20.01 -10.37
N ASP A 678 27.90 -20.38 -10.15
CA ASP A 678 28.35 -21.30 -9.14
C ASP A 678 28.77 -20.66 -7.81
N ARG A 679 28.78 -19.31 -7.73
CA ARG A 679 29.21 -18.59 -6.51
C ARG A 679 28.36 -18.96 -5.30
N ALA A 680 27.04 -18.82 -5.37
CA ALA A 680 26.17 -19.07 -4.21
C ALA A 680 26.23 -20.54 -3.72
N PRO A 681 26.09 -21.58 -4.58
CA PRO A 681 26.22 -22.96 -4.12
C PRO A 681 27.62 -23.28 -3.60
N ALA A 682 28.69 -22.71 -4.16
CA ALA A 682 30.06 -22.88 -3.65
C ALA A 682 30.24 -22.30 -2.25
N LEU A 683 29.63 -21.13 -1.96
CA LEU A 683 29.66 -20.51 -0.63
C LEU A 683 28.88 -21.33 0.41
N VAL A 684 27.71 -21.89 0.02
CA VAL A 684 26.96 -22.82 0.89
C VAL A 684 27.78 -24.05 1.17
N LYS A 685 28.42 -24.68 0.14
CA LYS A 685 29.31 -25.83 0.32
C LYS A 685 30.46 -25.48 1.27
N ALA A 686 31.13 -24.34 1.06
CA ALA A 686 32.23 -23.91 1.92
C ALA A 686 31.79 -23.79 3.39
N ALA A 687 30.64 -23.21 3.65
CA ALA A 687 30.10 -23.07 5.00
C ALA A 687 29.74 -24.40 5.65
N LEU A 688 29.20 -25.37 4.89
CA LEU A 688 28.93 -26.72 5.36
C LEU A 688 30.23 -27.44 5.74
N LEU A 689 31.30 -27.34 4.91
CA LEU A 689 32.61 -27.89 5.20
C LEU A 689 33.25 -27.24 6.42
N GLU A 690 33.20 -25.90 6.54
CA GLU A 690 33.70 -25.17 7.68
C GLU A 690 32.97 -25.57 8.99
N ALA A 691 31.70 -25.96 8.89
CA ALA A 691 30.90 -26.48 10.01
C ALA A 691 31.08 -28.01 10.26
N GLY A 692 31.99 -28.66 9.55
CA GLY A 692 32.38 -30.08 9.78
C GLY A 692 31.55 -31.12 9.02
N VAL A 693 30.74 -30.73 8.02
CA VAL A 693 30.06 -31.68 7.13
C VAL A 693 31.08 -32.30 6.17
N GLY A 694 31.10 -33.62 6.05
CA GLY A 694 32.02 -34.32 5.14
C GLY A 694 31.73 -34.00 3.67
N GLU A 695 32.80 -33.86 2.85
CA GLU A 695 32.66 -33.47 1.44
C GLU A 695 31.83 -34.47 0.62
N GLU A 696 31.89 -35.74 0.97
CA GLU A 696 31.11 -36.85 0.36
C GLU A 696 29.59 -36.70 0.56
N ARG A 697 29.18 -35.85 1.50
CA ARG A 697 27.77 -35.54 1.81
C ARG A 697 27.27 -34.31 1.08
N ILE A 698 28.06 -33.67 0.22
CA ILE A 698 27.73 -32.41 -0.43
C ILE A 698 27.88 -32.55 -1.95
N THR A 699 26.79 -32.33 -2.67
CA THR A 699 26.74 -32.31 -4.13
C THR A 699 26.42 -30.90 -4.63
N LEU A 700 27.18 -30.41 -5.63
CA LEU A 700 26.85 -29.17 -6.34
C LEU A 700 26.12 -29.51 -7.63
N MET A 701 24.97 -28.91 -7.86
CA MET A 701 24.17 -29.08 -9.08
C MET A 701 23.70 -27.75 -9.62
N ALA A 702 23.91 -27.54 -10.92
CA ALA A 702 23.55 -26.25 -11.57
C ALA A 702 22.11 -26.26 -12.09
N ASP A 703 21.63 -27.40 -12.60
CA ASP A 703 20.27 -27.51 -13.14
C ASP A 703 19.26 -27.85 -12.04
N LEU A 704 18.17 -27.12 -11.98
CA LEU A 704 17.14 -27.29 -10.95
C LEU A 704 16.37 -28.58 -11.14
N SER A 705 16.00 -28.92 -12.39
CA SER A 705 15.23 -30.13 -12.64
C SER A 705 16.05 -31.40 -12.36
N GLU A 706 17.34 -31.41 -12.73
CA GLU A 706 18.28 -32.48 -12.42
C GLU A 706 18.49 -32.64 -10.90
N ALA A 707 18.57 -31.50 -10.16
CA ALA A 707 18.71 -31.55 -8.72
C ALA A 707 17.48 -32.15 -8.03
N VAL A 708 16.28 -31.77 -8.49
CA VAL A 708 15.01 -32.32 -7.98
C VAL A 708 14.91 -33.81 -8.28
N ASP A 709 15.12 -34.21 -9.52
CA ASP A 709 15.08 -35.64 -9.92
C ASP A 709 16.12 -36.49 -9.18
N THR A 710 17.33 -35.96 -9.00
CA THR A 710 18.37 -36.63 -8.26
C THR A 710 17.98 -36.88 -6.81
N LEU A 711 17.44 -35.82 -6.14
CA LEU A 711 17.01 -35.97 -4.76
C LEU A 711 15.83 -36.94 -4.62
N LEU A 712 14.84 -36.89 -5.52
CA LEU A 712 13.71 -37.82 -5.51
C LEU A 712 14.17 -39.29 -5.71
N ARG A 713 15.14 -39.55 -6.59
CA ARG A 713 15.73 -40.88 -6.82
C ARG A 713 16.62 -41.39 -5.67
N MET A 714 17.15 -40.51 -4.83
CA MET A 714 17.90 -40.89 -3.62
C MET A 714 16.98 -41.41 -2.51
N GLY A 715 15.66 -41.05 -2.57
CA GLY A 715 14.68 -41.40 -1.54
C GLY A 715 14.44 -42.92 -1.42
N SER A 716 14.45 -43.42 -0.21
CA SER A 716 14.14 -44.79 0.16
C SER A 716 13.05 -44.82 1.22
N GLU A 717 12.46 -45.99 1.47
CA GLU A 717 11.37 -46.13 2.47
C GLU A 717 11.79 -45.56 3.83
N GLY A 718 10.96 -44.63 4.32
CA GLY A 718 11.12 -43.97 5.62
C GLY A 718 12.09 -42.78 5.64
N ASP A 719 12.65 -42.37 4.49
CA ASP A 719 13.48 -41.16 4.37
C ASP A 719 12.63 -39.87 4.42
N LEU A 720 13.29 -38.76 4.69
CA LEU A 720 12.72 -37.40 4.55
C LEU A 720 13.54 -36.60 3.54
N LEU A 721 12.90 -36.15 2.47
CA LEU A 721 13.47 -35.32 1.43
C LEU A 721 12.97 -33.87 1.59
N VAL A 722 13.90 -32.97 1.85
CA VAL A 722 13.60 -31.56 2.07
C VAL A 722 14.02 -30.75 0.85
N PHE A 723 13.07 -30.08 0.25
CA PHE A 723 13.27 -29.13 -0.85
C PHE A 723 13.16 -27.71 -0.34
N ALA A 724 14.26 -26.96 -0.40
CA ALA A 724 14.31 -25.56 -0.05
C ALA A 724 14.59 -24.69 -1.31
N PRO A 725 13.62 -24.61 -2.24
CA PRO A 725 13.76 -23.79 -3.44
C PRO A 725 13.65 -22.32 -3.07
N GLY A 726 14.16 -21.46 -3.93
CA GLY A 726 13.92 -20.04 -3.84
C GLY A 726 12.43 -19.68 -4.00
N THR A 727 12.11 -18.44 -3.68
CA THR A 727 10.75 -17.89 -3.85
C THR A 727 10.41 -17.63 -5.32
N GLY A 728 9.13 -17.53 -5.65
CA GLY A 728 8.65 -17.29 -7.00
C GLY A 728 8.46 -18.57 -7.82
N GLN A 729 8.73 -18.53 -9.13
CA GLN A 729 8.53 -19.66 -10.04
C GLN A 729 9.30 -20.96 -9.67
N PRO A 730 10.52 -20.93 -9.08
CA PRO A 730 11.20 -22.16 -8.69
C PRO A 730 10.37 -23.09 -7.81
N LYS A 731 9.62 -22.57 -6.84
CA LYS A 731 8.78 -23.40 -5.95
C LYS A 731 7.69 -24.17 -6.70
N SER A 732 7.00 -23.53 -7.64
CA SER A 732 5.95 -24.19 -8.44
C SER A 732 6.53 -25.25 -9.38
N LYS A 733 7.70 -24.97 -9.97
CA LYS A 733 8.40 -25.93 -10.82
C LYS A 733 8.84 -27.18 -10.02
N VAL A 734 9.43 -26.97 -8.84
CA VAL A 734 9.83 -28.08 -7.94
C VAL A 734 8.62 -28.90 -7.54
N TRP A 735 7.53 -28.23 -7.13
CA TRP A 735 6.30 -28.94 -6.71
C TRP A 735 5.69 -29.74 -7.85
N SER A 736 5.62 -29.17 -9.07
CA SER A 736 5.13 -29.92 -10.25
C SER A 736 5.97 -31.15 -10.56
N GLN A 737 7.32 -31.10 -10.40
CA GLN A 737 8.18 -32.25 -10.57
C GLN A 737 7.96 -33.29 -9.46
N ILE A 738 7.80 -32.87 -8.20
CA ILE A 738 7.47 -33.79 -7.10
C ILE A 738 6.18 -34.53 -7.42
N LEU A 739 5.13 -33.85 -7.87
CA LEU A 739 3.84 -34.47 -8.21
C LEU A 739 3.90 -35.40 -9.43
N ALA A 740 4.79 -35.13 -10.38
CA ALA A 740 4.93 -35.88 -11.62
C ALA A 740 5.95 -37.03 -11.53
N PHE A 741 6.67 -37.17 -10.41
CA PHE A 741 7.69 -38.22 -10.27
C PHE A 741 7.02 -39.58 -10.14
N GLU A 742 7.44 -40.52 -10.98
CA GLU A 742 7.04 -41.93 -10.90
C GLU A 742 8.10 -42.70 -10.10
N PHE A 743 7.71 -43.21 -8.92
CA PHE A 743 8.57 -44.05 -8.11
C PHE A 743 8.51 -45.46 -8.64
N GLU A 744 9.59 -45.91 -9.29
CA GLU A 744 9.79 -47.31 -9.67
C GLU A 744 10.25 -48.09 -8.42
N ALA A 745 9.35 -48.83 -7.77
CA ALA A 745 9.75 -49.79 -6.76
C ALA A 745 10.65 -50.81 -7.42
N ASP A 746 11.89 -50.89 -6.99
CA ASP A 746 12.86 -51.89 -7.49
C ASP A 746 12.22 -53.29 -7.38
N ALA A 747 11.83 -53.86 -8.54
CA ALA A 747 11.37 -55.25 -8.67
C ALA A 747 12.53 -56.25 -8.61
N GLY A 748 13.59 -55.88 -7.89
CA GLY A 748 14.85 -56.63 -7.78
C GLY A 748 15.14 -57.16 -6.40
N GLY A 749 14.73 -58.41 -6.13
CA GLY A 749 15.47 -59.13 -5.13
C GLY A 749 14.68 -59.89 -4.07
N LEU A 750 14.00 -60.93 -4.46
CA LEU A 750 13.77 -62.09 -3.58
C LEU A 750 14.25 -63.36 -4.27
N GLU A 751 15.55 -63.50 -4.37
CA GLU A 751 16.18 -64.80 -4.32
C GLU A 751 17.23 -64.74 -3.20
N ARG A 752 16.81 -65.14 -2.01
CA ARG A 752 17.70 -65.57 -0.96
C ARG A 752 17.49 -67.04 -0.79
N GLN A 753 18.49 -67.82 -1.27
CA GLN A 753 18.78 -69.14 -0.75
C GLN A 753 19.25 -69.05 0.70
#